data_3fd6743bc160c7c5dd085d78e7ec9766
#
_entry.id   3fd6743bc160c7c5dd085d78e7ec9766
#
_cell.length_a   1.000
_cell.length_b   1.000
_cell.length_c   1.000
_cell.angle_alpha   90.00
_cell.angle_beta   90.00
_cell.angle_gamma   90.00
#
_symmetry.space_group_name_H-M   'P 1'
#
loop_
_entity.id
_entity.type
_entity.pdbx_description
1 polymer ?
#
loop_
_entity_poly.entity_id
_entity_poly.type
_entity_poly.pdbx_seq_one_letter_code
_entity_poly.pdbx_strand_id
1 'polypeptide(L)'
;MSIQAIKSIDAIRFSVWSPTEIRKYSVAEITAPETYDEDGMPVQGGLMDGRLGTLEPGQKCLTCGNTAARCPGHFGHIELAEPVLHIAFIDNIYKLLQSTCRSCARLKVPQEDLDEFRKIKEKHAAYTVISEKRIPEQIIEKAKKAKECPHCGKTQYELIFTKPTIFVEKTEIGEHRLLPITIRERFSQIIDDDLNLLAYDPVTARPEWFILQVLPVPPVTVRPSIILETGIRSEDDLTHKMVDIIRVNQRLKESKEAGTPPLIVQDLVDLLQYHATTYFDNEVSGIPQAHHRSGRPLKTLTQRLKGKEGRFRGSLSGKRVDFSSRTVISPDPNLDLSEVGVPEQVAMKLTIPEIVTEWNIERMRKLVINGPNKFPGVNYIVRPDGVKIRLDFVEDRSTIAETLEIGYLVERHLTNGDIVLFNRQPSLHQMSIMAHYVRVLPGKTFRLHPSVCPPYNADFDGDEMNLHVPQSEEARAEAILLMRVQDQLISPRYGGPXXXXXXXXXXXXXXXXXXXXXXXXXXXXXXXXXXVKQYITHYGFSYGYADLEVPEKEKQQILDDIQETYGIISDLTSQYEKGTLKLTRGMRPEEALEAYIVNELGKARDKAGMTADQSLDQSNAGRIMATTGARGSSLNIGQMAGALGQQSRRGNRLHDGYNNRALPHYQEHDNNPDAHGFVKSNYREGLSALEFFFHAMGGREGLVDTAVRTQQSGYMQRRLINALEHIRLEYDGTVRDPHGHIIQFLYGEDGIDVAKSDHGEAFNVNRLIESQTIIDSGKKATREEILELSKKYTKTFNPRLKQLVSDGLLDSKLSKEGAEIVCKKGLSLYNKAKVEPGQAVGIITAQSIGEPGTQMTLRTFHFAGIAERNVTLGLPRLIELVDARKKPVTPTMDIYLDNESKKSREKAIDVARNVLQTKVSALISDSETDYTSQIKLILSANRLKERGCTVGEVEA
;
A
#
# COMPACT_ATOMS: atom_id res chain seq x y z
N MET A 1 -49.68 6.84 -20.57
CA MET A 1 -48.57 7.01 -19.62
C MET A 1 -47.50 7.90 -20.23
N SER A 2 -47.29 9.09 -19.67
CA SER A 2 -46.17 9.96 -20.10
C SER A 2 -44.85 9.33 -19.64
N ILE A 3 -43.97 9.02 -20.58
CA ILE A 3 -42.63 8.57 -20.30
C ILE A 3 -41.92 9.77 -19.64
N GLN A 4 -41.78 9.76 -18.31
CA GLN A 4 -40.96 10.74 -17.64
C GLN A 4 -39.52 10.49 -18.07
N ALA A 5 -38.88 11.49 -18.67
CA ALA A 5 -37.49 11.40 -19.01
C ALA A 5 -36.67 11.16 -17.73
N ILE A 6 -35.89 10.11 -17.73
CA ILE A 6 -34.99 9.79 -16.61
C ILE A 6 -33.94 10.89 -16.54
N LYS A 7 -33.96 11.67 -15.45
CA LYS A 7 -32.95 12.70 -15.19
C LYS A 7 -31.66 12.03 -14.74
N SER A 8 -30.58 12.30 -15.44
CA SER A 8 -29.24 11.84 -15.05
C SER A 8 -28.57 12.89 -14.14
N ILE A 9 -27.78 12.44 -13.18
CA ILE A 9 -26.97 13.33 -12.35
C ILE A 9 -25.77 13.79 -13.16
N ASP A 10 -25.64 15.08 -13.38
CA ASP A 10 -24.54 15.69 -14.12
C ASP A 10 -23.33 15.96 -13.22
N ALA A 11 -23.58 16.53 -12.03
CA ALA A 11 -22.52 16.90 -11.08
C ALA A 11 -23.01 16.88 -9.64
N ILE A 12 -22.11 16.61 -8.71
CA ILE A 12 -22.33 16.71 -7.27
C ILE A 12 -21.44 17.84 -6.76
N ARG A 13 -22.04 18.86 -6.12
CA ARG A 13 -21.32 19.98 -5.51
C ARG A 13 -21.42 19.92 -4.00
N PHE A 14 -20.28 20.07 -3.34
CA PHE A 14 -20.24 20.23 -1.87
C PHE A 14 -20.44 21.71 -1.53
N SER A 15 -21.35 21.99 -0.59
CA SER A 15 -21.70 23.33 -0.15
C SER A 15 -21.57 23.46 1.37
N VAL A 16 -21.68 24.68 1.86
CA VAL A 16 -21.69 25.00 3.29
C VAL A 16 -23.09 25.50 3.64
N TRP A 17 -23.73 24.86 4.62
CA TRP A 17 -25.08 25.28 5.05
C TRP A 17 -25.02 26.66 5.70
N SER A 18 -25.90 27.56 5.25
CA SER A 18 -26.16 28.85 5.90
C SER A 18 -26.91 28.64 7.20
N PRO A 19 -26.86 29.60 8.16
CA PRO A 19 -27.67 29.53 9.38
C PRO A 19 -29.18 29.42 9.10
N THR A 20 -29.66 30.04 8.02
CA THR A 20 -31.06 29.97 7.60
C THR A 20 -31.44 28.58 7.11
N GLU A 21 -30.55 27.94 6.36
CA GLU A 21 -30.76 26.54 5.89
C GLU A 21 -30.73 25.55 7.05
N ILE A 22 -29.80 25.72 8.00
CA ILE A 22 -29.75 24.84 9.20
C ILE A 22 -31.09 24.91 9.96
N ARG A 23 -31.61 26.11 10.18
CA ARG A 23 -32.91 26.29 10.87
C ARG A 23 -34.08 25.72 10.06
N LYS A 24 -34.02 25.82 8.73
CA LYS A 24 -35.04 25.28 7.80
C LYS A 24 -35.09 23.75 7.81
N TYR A 25 -33.91 23.09 7.86
CA TYR A 25 -33.82 21.63 7.87
C TYR A 25 -34.01 21.02 9.25
N SER A 26 -33.87 21.83 10.29
CA SER A 26 -34.00 21.40 11.67
C SER A 26 -35.47 21.20 12.07
N VAL A 27 -35.75 20.10 12.76
CA VAL A 27 -37.08 19.77 13.31
C VAL A 27 -37.21 20.23 14.77
N ALA A 28 -36.10 20.52 15.45
CA ALA A 28 -36.10 20.89 16.88
C ALA A 28 -34.88 21.71 17.25
N GLU A 29 -35.10 22.75 18.05
CA GLU A 29 -34.01 23.45 18.76
C GLU A 29 -33.69 22.62 20.01
N ILE A 30 -32.40 22.38 20.24
CA ILE A 30 -31.87 21.57 21.35
C ILE A 30 -31.29 22.55 22.38
N THR A 31 -31.92 22.58 23.55
CA THR A 31 -31.57 23.49 24.65
C THR A 31 -31.19 22.74 25.94
N ALA A 32 -31.71 21.50 26.13
CA ALA A 32 -31.43 20.73 27.35
C ALA A 32 -30.21 19.83 27.20
N PRO A 33 -29.30 19.85 28.19
CA PRO A 33 -28.12 18.96 28.17
C PRO A 33 -28.44 17.52 28.55
N GLU A 34 -29.60 17.27 29.20
CA GLU A 34 -30.06 15.95 29.59
C GLU A 34 -30.52 15.17 28.36
N THR A 35 -30.21 13.89 28.33
CA THR A 35 -30.57 12.98 27.21
C THR A 35 -31.85 12.19 27.52
N TYR A 36 -31.92 11.65 28.73
CA TYR A 36 -33.05 10.84 29.20
C TYR A 36 -33.49 11.32 30.60
N ASP A 37 -34.75 11.16 30.92
CA ASP A 37 -35.30 11.45 32.26
C ASP A 37 -35.14 10.23 33.21
N GLU A 38 -35.63 10.32 34.42
CA GLU A 38 -35.49 9.26 35.44
C GLU A 38 -36.21 7.97 35.04
N ASP A 39 -37.23 8.06 34.19
CA ASP A 39 -37.99 6.91 33.67
C ASP A 39 -37.35 6.30 32.43
N GLY A 40 -36.21 6.84 31.97
CA GLY A 40 -35.47 6.37 30.78
C GLY A 40 -36.07 6.84 29.45
N MET A 41 -37.00 7.82 29.50
CA MET A 41 -37.61 8.38 28.27
C MET A 41 -36.79 9.57 27.75
N PRO A 42 -36.72 9.75 26.40
CA PRO A 42 -35.98 10.90 25.85
C PRO A 42 -36.57 12.25 26.25
N VAL A 43 -35.75 13.15 26.78
CA VAL A 43 -36.13 14.51 27.19
C VAL A 43 -36.48 15.34 25.96
N GLN A 44 -37.62 16.03 25.97
CA GLN A 44 -38.03 16.96 24.91
C GLN A 44 -37.09 18.16 24.91
N GLY A 45 -36.56 18.54 23.76
CA GLY A 45 -35.55 19.57 23.62
C GLY A 45 -34.14 19.13 24.02
N GLY A 46 -33.95 17.85 24.36
CA GLY A 46 -32.65 17.24 24.62
C GLY A 46 -32.07 16.58 23.38
N LEU A 47 -30.82 16.09 23.50
CA LEU A 47 -30.10 15.51 22.38
C LEU A 47 -30.70 14.19 21.84
N MET A 48 -31.56 13.52 22.62
CA MET A 48 -32.21 12.26 22.21
C MET A 48 -33.71 12.48 21.91
N ASP A 49 -34.15 13.71 21.71
CA ASP A 49 -35.55 14.08 21.41
C ASP A 49 -36.13 13.20 20.29
N GLY A 50 -37.34 12.67 20.52
CA GLY A 50 -38.05 11.80 19.58
C GLY A 50 -38.38 12.40 18.22
N ARG A 51 -38.27 13.73 18.09
CA ARG A 51 -38.38 14.45 16.81
C ARG A 51 -37.15 14.22 15.92
N LEU A 52 -35.99 13.93 16.50
CA LEU A 52 -34.73 13.69 15.76
C LEU A 52 -34.66 12.28 15.16
N GLY A 53 -35.59 11.41 15.53
CA GLY A 53 -35.65 10.02 15.07
C GLY A 53 -35.91 9.07 16.22
N THR A 54 -36.01 7.78 15.93
CA THR A 54 -36.20 6.74 16.94
C THR A 54 -35.25 5.56 16.68
N LEU A 55 -34.79 4.95 17.77
CA LEU A 55 -33.91 3.78 17.74
C LEU A 55 -34.57 2.54 18.36
N GLU A 56 -35.53 2.76 19.25
CA GLU A 56 -36.15 1.68 20.04
C GLU A 56 -37.23 0.95 19.23
N PRO A 57 -37.23 -0.39 19.29
CA PRO A 57 -38.30 -1.17 18.66
C PRO A 57 -39.69 -0.82 19.22
N GLY A 58 -40.63 -0.63 18.34
CA GLY A 58 -42.01 -0.29 18.74
C GLY A 58 -42.33 1.19 18.87
N GLN A 59 -41.32 2.04 19.02
CA GLN A 59 -41.50 3.50 19.04
C GLN A 59 -41.59 4.07 17.61
N LYS A 60 -42.36 5.13 17.46
CA LYS A 60 -42.52 5.89 16.22
C LYS A 60 -41.88 7.28 16.34
N CYS A 61 -41.18 7.66 15.28
CA CYS A 61 -40.62 9.00 15.18
C CYS A 61 -41.73 10.06 15.20
N LEU A 62 -41.56 11.12 16.05
CA LEU A 62 -42.57 12.18 16.21
C LEU A 62 -42.67 13.09 14.97
N THR A 63 -41.63 13.08 14.08
CA THR A 63 -41.59 13.93 12.88
C THR A 63 -42.21 13.23 11.66
N CYS A 64 -41.83 11.99 11.40
CA CYS A 64 -42.26 11.27 10.17
C CYS A 64 -43.21 10.11 10.44
N GLY A 65 -43.49 9.74 11.69
CA GLY A 65 -44.40 8.63 12.04
C GLY A 65 -43.88 7.22 11.80
N ASN A 66 -42.66 7.10 11.22
CA ASN A 66 -42.06 5.81 10.89
C ASN A 66 -41.41 5.15 12.11
N THR A 67 -41.29 3.82 12.04
CA THR A 67 -40.51 3.04 13.04
C THR A 67 -39.01 3.16 12.78
N ALA A 68 -38.21 2.70 13.73
CA ALA A 68 -36.72 2.71 13.67
C ALA A 68 -36.17 2.15 12.35
N ALA A 69 -36.80 1.10 11.80
CA ALA A 69 -36.32 0.45 10.55
C ALA A 69 -36.51 1.32 9.29
N ARG A 70 -37.45 2.27 9.34
CA ARG A 70 -37.79 3.10 8.15
C ARG A 70 -37.55 4.60 8.33
N CYS A 71 -37.27 5.06 9.56
CA CYS A 71 -37.01 6.49 9.84
C CYS A 71 -35.60 6.85 9.35
N PRO A 72 -35.44 7.84 8.44
CA PRO A 72 -34.11 8.26 7.98
C PRO A 72 -33.36 9.07 9.02
N GLY A 73 -34.02 9.53 10.11
CA GLY A 73 -33.49 10.49 11.05
C GLY A 73 -33.65 11.93 10.57
N HIS A 74 -33.74 12.88 11.52
CA HIS A 74 -33.99 14.31 11.25
C HIS A 74 -33.00 15.18 12.03
N PHE A 75 -32.53 16.27 11.41
CA PHE A 75 -31.56 17.17 12.00
C PHE A 75 -32.27 18.08 13.04
N GLY A 76 -31.56 18.35 14.12
CA GLY A 76 -31.86 19.44 15.05
C GLY A 76 -30.83 20.56 14.89
N HIS A 77 -30.93 21.58 15.80
CA HIS A 77 -29.93 22.64 15.86
C HIS A 77 -29.74 23.18 17.26
N ILE A 78 -28.57 23.78 17.51
CA ILE A 78 -28.24 24.52 18.74
C ILE A 78 -27.94 25.96 18.34
N GLU A 79 -28.63 26.92 18.94
CA GLU A 79 -28.32 28.35 18.78
C GLU A 79 -27.16 28.73 19.69
N LEU A 80 -26.05 29.16 19.10
CA LEU A 80 -24.86 29.55 19.87
C LEU A 80 -24.98 30.98 20.37
N ALA A 81 -24.64 31.20 21.66
CA ALA A 81 -24.66 32.53 22.33
C ALA A 81 -23.63 33.51 21.74
N GLU A 82 -22.55 32.95 21.16
CA GLU A 82 -21.53 33.68 20.40
C GLU A 82 -21.10 32.87 19.18
N PRO A 83 -20.83 33.53 18.05
CA PRO A 83 -20.29 32.83 16.88
C PRO A 83 -18.93 32.17 17.17
N VAL A 84 -18.70 31.00 16.58
CA VAL A 84 -17.42 30.26 16.70
C VAL A 84 -16.85 29.97 15.33
N LEU A 85 -15.51 29.88 15.23
CA LEU A 85 -14.83 29.58 13.99
C LEU A 85 -14.88 28.05 13.72
N HIS A 86 -15.21 27.69 12.48
CA HIS A 86 -15.23 26.28 12.05
C HIS A 86 -13.82 25.83 11.72
N ILE A 87 -13.29 24.89 12.50
CA ILE A 87 -11.87 24.46 12.41
C ILE A 87 -11.50 23.93 11.02
N ALA A 88 -12.40 23.27 10.30
CA ALA A 88 -12.13 22.74 8.97
C ALA A 88 -11.84 23.83 7.93
N PHE A 89 -12.31 25.05 8.17
CA PHE A 89 -12.15 26.18 7.25
C PHE A 89 -11.15 27.24 7.76
N ILE A 90 -10.39 26.95 8.81
CA ILE A 90 -9.51 27.93 9.46
C ILE A 90 -8.42 28.46 8.49
N ASP A 91 -7.87 27.61 7.62
CA ASP A 91 -6.90 28.00 6.59
C ASP A 91 -7.55 28.90 5.54
N ASN A 92 -8.80 28.64 5.19
CA ASN A 92 -9.58 29.48 4.26
C ASN A 92 -9.86 30.85 4.89
N ILE A 93 -10.26 30.86 6.16
CA ILE A 93 -10.48 32.10 6.91
C ILE A 93 -9.18 32.92 6.95
N TYR A 94 -8.05 32.30 7.25
CA TYR A 94 -6.74 32.96 7.26
C TYR A 94 -6.38 33.58 5.90
N LYS A 95 -6.54 32.81 4.82
CA LYS A 95 -6.26 33.30 3.45
C LYS A 95 -7.16 34.48 3.07
N LEU A 96 -8.45 34.42 3.45
CA LEU A 96 -9.41 35.49 3.20
C LEU A 96 -9.07 36.76 3.99
N LEU A 97 -8.70 36.63 5.26
CA LEU A 97 -8.26 37.75 6.10
C LEU A 97 -6.99 38.42 5.52
N GLN A 98 -6.08 37.60 4.96
CA GLN A 98 -4.86 38.11 4.32
C GLN A 98 -5.13 38.80 2.98
N SER A 99 -6.18 38.42 2.26
CA SER A 99 -6.46 38.92 0.91
C SER A 99 -7.47 40.06 0.86
N THR A 100 -8.32 40.21 1.88
CA THR A 100 -9.38 41.22 1.92
C THR A 100 -8.99 42.44 2.78
N CYS A 101 -9.52 43.59 2.47
CA CYS A 101 -9.33 44.85 3.24
C CYS A 101 -10.13 44.79 4.55
N ARG A 102 -9.54 45.26 5.65
CA ARG A 102 -10.18 45.30 6.95
C ARG A 102 -11.36 46.29 7.04
N SER A 103 -11.46 47.28 6.13
CA SER A 103 -12.49 48.34 6.18
C SER A 103 -13.54 48.22 5.10
N CYS A 104 -13.17 47.96 3.85
CA CYS A 104 -14.11 47.89 2.71
C CYS A 104 -14.36 46.48 2.21
N ALA A 105 -13.69 45.51 2.81
CA ALA A 105 -13.81 44.05 2.48
C ALA A 105 -13.46 43.67 1.02
N ARG A 106 -13.03 44.61 0.15
CA ARG A 106 -12.58 44.33 -1.22
C ARG A 106 -11.22 43.62 -1.19
N LEU A 107 -10.91 42.91 -2.24
CA LEU A 107 -9.59 42.31 -2.43
C LEU A 107 -8.50 43.37 -2.49
N LYS A 108 -7.38 43.19 -1.81
CA LYS A 108 -6.25 44.15 -1.73
C LYS A 108 -5.38 44.06 -2.97
N VAL A 109 -6.02 44.13 -4.15
CA VAL A 109 -5.37 44.03 -5.47
C VAL A 109 -5.98 45.15 -6.31
N PRO A 110 -5.18 45.90 -7.11
CA PRO A 110 -5.71 46.93 -7.97
C PRO A 110 -6.79 46.43 -8.93
N GLN A 111 -7.75 47.29 -9.27
CA GLN A 111 -8.88 46.92 -10.11
C GLN A 111 -8.42 46.46 -11.53
N GLU A 112 -7.35 47.04 -12.06
CA GLU A 112 -6.78 46.64 -13.35
C GLU A 112 -6.33 45.16 -13.34
N ASP A 113 -5.63 44.74 -12.31
CA ASP A 113 -5.19 43.34 -12.11
C ASP A 113 -6.40 42.39 -11.96
N LEU A 114 -7.42 42.79 -11.21
CA LEU A 114 -8.64 41.99 -11.02
C LEU A 114 -9.36 41.76 -12.35
N ASP A 115 -9.44 42.79 -13.19
CA ASP A 115 -10.06 42.71 -14.51
C ASP A 115 -9.24 41.81 -15.46
N GLU A 116 -7.90 41.84 -15.32
CA GLU A 116 -7.01 40.92 -16.04
C GLU A 116 -7.28 39.45 -15.61
N PHE A 117 -7.37 39.19 -14.31
CA PHE A 117 -7.68 37.85 -13.76
C PHE A 117 -9.06 37.36 -14.21
N ARG A 118 -10.06 38.25 -14.33
CA ARG A 118 -11.40 37.89 -14.88
C ARG A 118 -11.27 37.44 -16.32
N LYS A 119 -10.58 38.19 -17.15
CA LYS A 119 -10.36 37.84 -18.58
C LYS A 119 -9.62 36.52 -18.73
N ILE A 120 -8.61 36.28 -17.87
CA ILE A 120 -7.87 34.99 -17.84
C ILE A 120 -8.82 33.85 -17.46
N LYS A 121 -9.62 34.03 -16.43
CA LYS A 121 -10.60 33.03 -15.97
C LYS A 121 -11.61 32.68 -17.07
N GLU A 122 -12.17 33.70 -17.76
CA GLU A 122 -13.12 33.51 -18.88
C GLU A 122 -12.49 32.73 -20.04
N LYS A 123 -11.26 33.06 -20.42
CA LYS A 123 -10.52 32.38 -21.51
C LYS A 123 -10.20 30.94 -21.15
N HIS A 124 -9.88 30.65 -19.88
CA HIS A 124 -9.48 29.32 -19.42
C HIS A 124 -10.67 28.43 -19.01
N ALA A 125 -11.85 28.97 -18.81
CA ALA A 125 -13.05 28.19 -18.47
C ALA A 125 -13.36 27.09 -19.52
N ALA A 126 -12.82 27.22 -20.72
CA ALA A 126 -12.99 26.24 -21.80
C ALA A 126 -11.92 25.12 -21.82
N TYR A 127 -10.83 25.19 -21.05
CA TYR A 127 -9.66 24.34 -21.35
C TYR A 127 -9.04 23.50 -20.21
N THR A 128 -9.07 23.88 -18.94
CA THR A 128 -8.45 23.03 -17.90
C THR A 128 -8.78 23.39 -16.43
N VAL A 129 -9.04 22.38 -15.62
CA VAL A 129 -9.25 22.43 -14.16
C VAL A 129 -7.99 22.98 -13.41
N ILE A 130 -6.81 22.82 -13.96
CA ILE A 130 -5.53 23.22 -13.34
C ILE A 130 -5.41 24.76 -13.26
N SER A 131 -5.95 25.48 -14.24
CA SER A 131 -5.91 26.95 -14.27
C SER A 131 -6.80 27.59 -13.19
N GLU A 132 -7.90 26.94 -12.83
CA GLU A 132 -8.85 27.44 -11.81
C GLU A 132 -8.21 27.57 -10.42
N LYS A 133 -7.29 26.69 -10.04
CA LYS A 133 -6.62 26.74 -8.73
C LYS A 133 -5.50 27.77 -8.64
N ARG A 134 -4.87 28.09 -9.76
CA ARG A 134 -3.72 29.03 -9.79
C ARG A 134 -4.12 30.50 -9.65
N ILE A 135 -5.28 30.89 -10.17
CA ILE A 135 -5.76 32.28 -10.10
C ILE A 135 -5.96 32.72 -8.65
N PRO A 136 -6.72 32.00 -7.80
CA PRO A 136 -6.86 32.39 -6.38
C PRO A 136 -5.52 32.49 -5.65
N GLU A 137 -4.57 31.59 -5.91
CA GLU A 137 -3.26 31.60 -5.26
C GLU A 137 -2.46 32.85 -5.64
N GLN A 138 -2.48 33.26 -6.92
CA GLN A 138 -1.81 34.46 -7.41
C GLN A 138 -2.42 35.73 -6.82
N ILE A 139 -3.75 35.79 -6.74
CA ILE A 139 -4.47 36.91 -6.11
C ILE A 139 -4.07 37.03 -4.64
N ILE A 140 -4.08 35.92 -3.88
CA ILE A 140 -3.71 35.90 -2.47
C ILE A 140 -2.24 36.33 -2.28
N GLU A 141 -1.33 35.88 -3.14
CA GLU A 141 0.08 36.26 -3.08
C GLU A 141 0.31 37.76 -3.34
N LYS A 142 -0.41 38.34 -4.33
CA LYS A 142 -0.36 39.79 -4.62
C LYS A 142 -0.95 40.57 -3.42
N ALA A 143 -2.13 40.15 -2.93
CA ALA A 143 -2.84 40.80 -1.84
C ALA A 143 -2.02 40.83 -0.53
N LYS A 144 -1.23 39.80 -0.22
CA LYS A 144 -0.38 39.72 0.97
C LYS A 144 0.66 40.84 1.02
N LYS A 145 1.14 41.31 -0.12
CA LYS A 145 2.23 42.29 -0.26
C LYS A 145 1.70 43.73 -0.07
N ALA A 146 0.38 43.95 -0.17
CA ALA A 146 -0.22 45.27 -0.12
C ALA A 146 -0.28 45.82 1.31
N LYS A 147 0.41 46.92 1.57
CA LYS A 147 0.43 47.63 2.86
C LYS A 147 -0.76 48.58 3.01
N GLU A 148 -1.32 49.07 1.89
CA GLU A 148 -2.50 49.94 1.85
C GLU A 148 -3.53 49.32 0.89
N CYS A 149 -4.80 49.58 1.14
CA CYS A 149 -5.86 49.09 0.28
C CYS A 149 -5.95 49.97 -0.99
N PRO A 150 -5.84 49.41 -2.21
CA PRO A 150 -5.94 50.22 -3.43
C PRO A 150 -7.33 50.82 -3.68
N HIS A 151 -8.38 50.30 -3.01
CA HIS A 151 -9.76 50.78 -3.20
C HIS A 151 -10.19 51.87 -2.22
N CYS A 152 -9.72 51.82 -0.96
CA CYS A 152 -10.15 52.79 0.09
C CYS A 152 -8.99 53.52 0.77
N GLY A 153 -7.74 53.28 0.38
CA GLY A 153 -6.56 53.94 0.91
C GLY A 153 -6.14 53.63 2.33
N LYS A 154 -6.92 52.79 3.06
CA LYS A 154 -6.61 52.51 4.48
C LYS A 154 -5.46 51.52 4.67
N THR A 155 -4.61 51.83 5.65
CA THR A 155 -3.45 50.99 6.01
C THR A 155 -3.92 49.62 6.46
N GLN A 156 -3.20 48.58 6.06
CA GLN A 156 -3.44 47.19 6.38
C GLN A 156 -2.37 46.71 7.36
N TYR A 157 -2.79 46.02 8.41
CA TYR A 157 -1.89 45.52 9.45
C TYR A 157 -1.45 44.09 9.22
N GLU A 158 -0.34 43.72 9.82
CA GLU A 158 0.18 42.38 9.79
C GLU A 158 -0.74 41.46 10.60
N LEU A 159 -1.15 40.34 9.99
CA LEU A 159 -2.03 39.34 10.61
C LEU A 159 -1.21 38.17 11.13
N ILE A 160 -1.23 37.96 12.43
CA ILE A 160 -0.56 36.85 13.12
C ILE A 160 -1.63 35.77 13.38
N PHE A 161 -1.33 34.54 13.00
CA PHE A 161 -2.19 33.39 13.25
C PHE A 161 -1.56 32.48 14.29
N THR A 162 -2.16 32.42 15.47
CA THR A 162 -1.78 31.48 16.55
C THR A 162 -2.72 30.29 16.51
N LYS A 163 -2.18 29.16 16.09
CA LYS A 163 -2.96 27.91 15.99
C LYS A 163 -3.56 27.52 17.33
N PRO A 164 -4.80 26.95 17.35
CA PRO A 164 -5.60 26.58 16.19
C PRO A 164 -6.59 27.63 15.67
N THR A 165 -7.04 28.62 16.46
CA THR A 165 -8.20 29.46 16.12
C THR A 165 -8.04 30.95 16.45
N ILE A 166 -6.85 31.40 16.82
CA ILE A 166 -6.65 32.79 17.29
C ILE A 166 -5.98 33.62 16.17
N PHE A 167 -6.66 34.72 15.80
CA PHE A 167 -6.13 35.70 14.82
C PHE A 167 -5.89 37.03 15.55
N VAL A 168 -4.71 37.63 15.34
CA VAL A 168 -4.29 38.86 15.95
C VAL A 168 -3.78 39.82 14.87
N GLU A 169 -4.29 41.06 14.82
CA GLU A 169 -3.78 42.14 13.99
C GLU A 169 -2.78 42.99 14.84
N LYS A 170 -1.58 43.16 14.28
CA LYS A 170 -0.51 43.93 14.89
C LYS A 170 -0.66 45.41 14.49
N THR A 171 -1.36 46.20 15.29
CA THR A 171 -1.58 47.62 15.07
C THR A 171 -0.44 48.44 15.65
N GLU A 172 -0.40 49.74 15.35
CA GLU A 172 0.59 50.70 15.91
C GLU A 172 0.48 50.87 17.42
N ILE A 173 -0.70 50.61 17.97
CA ILE A 173 -1.04 50.79 19.41
C ILE A 173 -0.81 49.47 20.19
N GLY A 174 -0.66 48.33 19.49
CA GLY A 174 -0.50 47.01 20.12
C GLY A 174 -1.15 45.89 19.34
N GLU A 175 -1.18 44.71 19.92
CA GLU A 175 -1.80 43.52 19.33
C GLU A 175 -3.29 43.47 19.65
N HIS A 176 -4.11 43.38 18.60
CA HIS A 176 -5.56 43.34 18.72
C HIS A 176 -6.10 41.99 18.24
N ARG A 177 -6.76 41.25 19.13
CA ARG A 177 -7.36 39.94 18.78
C ARG A 177 -8.64 40.17 17.98
N LEU A 178 -8.76 39.49 16.84
CA LEU A 178 -9.98 39.50 16.02
C LEU A 178 -11.00 38.51 16.57
N LEU A 179 -12.16 39.00 16.94
CA LEU A 179 -13.28 38.19 17.43
C LEU A 179 -14.01 37.54 16.24
N PRO A 180 -14.59 36.34 16.41
CA PRO A 180 -15.34 35.68 15.31
C PRO A 180 -16.46 36.54 14.73
N ILE A 181 -17.12 37.33 15.55
CA ILE A 181 -18.21 38.22 15.09
C ILE A 181 -17.67 39.27 14.10
N THR A 182 -16.53 39.89 14.42
CA THR A 182 -15.88 40.91 13.55
C THR A 182 -15.43 40.28 12.21
N ILE A 183 -14.88 39.07 12.27
CA ILE A 183 -14.48 38.34 11.07
C ILE A 183 -15.71 38.06 10.21
N ARG A 184 -16.81 37.66 10.81
CA ARG A 184 -18.07 37.34 10.09
C ARG A 184 -18.65 38.60 9.42
N GLU A 185 -18.67 39.73 10.13
CA GLU A 185 -19.13 41.03 9.59
C GLU A 185 -18.27 41.44 8.37
N ARG A 186 -16.94 41.30 8.48
CA ARG A 186 -16.04 41.61 7.36
C ARG A 186 -16.33 40.73 6.17
N PHE A 187 -16.56 39.43 6.38
CA PHE A 187 -16.80 38.48 5.29
C PHE A 187 -18.17 38.67 4.63
N SER A 188 -19.19 39.12 5.36
CA SER A 188 -20.53 39.41 4.82
C SER A 188 -20.51 40.60 3.82
N GLN A 189 -19.51 41.47 3.94
CA GLN A 189 -19.35 42.65 3.07
C GLN A 189 -18.58 42.34 1.79
N ILE A 190 -18.02 41.14 1.64
CA ILE A 190 -17.27 40.78 0.41
C ILE A 190 -18.22 40.65 -0.80
N ILE A 191 -17.88 41.33 -1.89
CA ILE A 191 -18.70 41.39 -3.10
C ILE A 191 -18.62 40.02 -3.84
N ASP A 192 -19.73 39.62 -4.45
CA ASP A 192 -19.85 38.32 -5.15
C ASP A 192 -18.81 38.15 -6.26
N ASP A 193 -18.44 39.21 -6.96
CA ASP A 193 -17.40 39.20 -8.00
C ASP A 193 -16.03 38.81 -7.42
N ASP A 194 -15.68 39.35 -6.26
CA ASP A 194 -14.42 39.06 -5.57
C ASP A 194 -14.40 37.61 -5.07
N LEU A 195 -15.56 37.07 -4.60
CA LEU A 195 -15.72 35.66 -4.21
C LEU A 195 -15.50 34.72 -5.39
N ASN A 196 -16.09 35.05 -6.52
CA ASN A 196 -15.96 34.25 -7.73
C ASN A 196 -14.49 34.16 -8.20
N LEU A 197 -13.72 35.26 -8.05
CA LEU A 197 -12.28 35.26 -8.40
C LEU A 197 -11.46 34.35 -7.46
N LEU A 198 -11.91 34.24 -6.19
CA LEU A 198 -11.27 33.35 -5.20
C LEU A 198 -11.80 31.91 -5.25
N ALA A 199 -12.63 31.60 -6.24
CA ALA A 199 -13.25 30.28 -6.45
C ALA A 199 -14.22 29.87 -5.32
N TYR A 200 -14.89 30.84 -4.67
CA TYR A 200 -16.02 30.59 -3.79
C TYR A 200 -17.32 30.88 -4.56
N ASP A 201 -18.31 30.01 -4.41
CA ASP A 201 -19.64 30.23 -4.99
C ASP A 201 -20.46 31.09 -4.02
N PRO A 202 -20.87 32.31 -4.42
CA PRO A 202 -21.63 33.22 -3.55
C PRO A 202 -23.02 32.68 -3.18
N VAL A 203 -23.55 31.69 -3.89
CA VAL A 203 -24.87 31.10 -3.60
C VAL A 203 -24.80 29.95 -2.59
N THR A 204 -23.76 29.08 -2.71
CA THR A 204 -23.70 27.82 -1.95
C THR A 204 -22.57 27.74 -0.95
N ALA A 205 -21.61 28.71 -0.93
CA ALA A 205 -20.44 28.63 -0.07
C ALA A 205 -19.87 30.00 0.29
N ARG A 206 -20.73 30.88 0.82
CA ARG A 206 -20.27 32.22 1.29
C ARG A 206 -19.33 32.08 2.50
N PRO A 207 -18.23 32.81 2.53
CA PRO A 207 -17.24 32.71 3.62
C PRO A 207 -17.76 33.06 5.01
N GLU A 208 -18.78 33.91 5.13
CA GLU A 208 -19.41 34.27 6.42
C GLU A 208 -20.01 33.02 7.10
N TRP A 209 -20.35 31.97 6.36
CA TRP A 209 -20.88 30.73 6.92
C TRP A 209 -19.79 29.82 7.51
N PHE A 210 -18.51 30.13 7.31
CA PHE A 210 -17.40 29.47 8.01
C PHE A 210 -17.34 29.85 9.49
N ILE A 211 -18.07 30.89 9.88
CA ILE A 211 -18.22 31.33 11.26
C ILE A 211 -19.63 30.92 11.71
N LEU A 212 -19.69 29.89 12.56
CA LEU A 212 -20.92 29.23 12.96
C LEU A 212 -21.68 30.08 13.99
N GLN A 213 -22.95 30.40 13.71
CA GLN A 213 -23.94 30.94 14.66
C GLN A 213 -24.87 29.84 15.13
N VAL A 214 -25.14 28.89 14.29
CA VAL A 214 -26.04 27.76 14.53
C VAL A 214 -25.26 26.47 14.29
N LEU A 215 -25.28 25.54 15.24
CA LEU A 215 -24.63 24.25 15.11
C LEU A 215 -25.68 23.20 14.74
N PRO A 216 -25.57 22.52 13.59
CA PRO A 216 -26.49 21.44 13.26
C PRO A 216 -26.25 20.22 14.16
N VAL A 217 -27.33 19.64 14.67
CA VAL A 217 -27.32 18.44 15.51
C VAL A 217 -27.69 17.24 14.63
N PRO A 218 -26.77 16.26 14.46
CA PRO A 218 -27.07 15.10 13.62
C PRO A 218 -28.18 14.23 14.21
N PRO A 219 -28.94 13.51 13.36
CA PRO A 219 -30.01 12.60 13.81
C PRO A 219 -29.53 11.57 14.84
N VAL A 220 -30.45 11.06 15.63
CA VAL A 220 -30.21 10.02 16.64
C VAL A 220 -29.63 8.76 15.98
N THR A 221 -30.05 8.44 14.77
CA THR A 221 -29.55 7.29 13.97
C THR A 221 -28.05 7.34 13.70
N VAL A 222 -27.44 8.53 13.66
CA VAL A 222 -25.98 8.73 13.43
C VAL A 222 -25.18 8.48 14.72
N ARG A 223 -25.83 8.65 15.90
CA ARG A 223 -25.19 8.57 17.22
C ARG A 223 -26.07 7.76 18.19
N PRO A 224 -26.28 6.48 17.89
CA PRO A 224 -27.18 5.65 18.70
C PRO A 224 -26.68 5.47 20.13
N SER A 225 -27.62 5.44 21.08
CA SER A 225 -27.37 4.99 22.46
C SER A 225 -27.62 3.49 22.55
N ILE A 226 -26.80 2.80 23.33
CA ILE A 226 -26.85 1.34 23.50
C ILE A 226 -27.08 1.03 24.99
N ILE A 227 -28.01 0.14 25.28
CA ILE A 227 -28.19 -0.39 26.63
C ILE A 227 -27.27 -1.61 26.79
N LEU A 228 -26.37 -1.54 27.75
CA LEU A 228 -25.44 -2.63 28.07
C LEU A 228 -26.18 -3.73 28.85
N GLU A 229 -25.62 -4.91 28.92
CA GLU A 229 -26.17 -6.03 29.70
C GLU A 229 -26.36 -5.71 31.17
N THR A 230 -25.64 -4.73 31.69
CA THR A 230 -25.74 -4.19 33.06
C THR A 230 -26.91 -3.24 33.26
N GLY A 231 -27.67 -2.92 32.20
CA GLY A 231 -28.76 -1.96 32.25
C GLY A 231 -28.30 -0.50 32.07
N ILE A 232 -27.01 -0.24 32.06
CA ILE A 232 -26.47 1.12 31.91
C ILE A 232 -26.51 1.54 30.43
N ARG A 233 -26.98 2.75 30.13
CA ARG A 233 -26.94 3.30 28.78
C ARG A 233 -25.53 3.83 28.48
N SER A 234 -25.01 3.43 27.34
CA SER A 234 -23.77 3.96 26.77
C SER A 234 -24.13 4.89 25.60
N GLU A 235 -23.71 6.13 25.70
CA GLU A 235 -23.96 7.16 24.69
C GLU A 235 -22.76 7.33 23.77
N ASP A 236 -23.02 7.79 22.56
CA ASP A 236 -22.03 8.05 21.53
C ASP A 236 -21.11 9.23 21.91
N ASP A 237 -19.87 9.20 21.45
CA ASP A 237 -18.87 10.25 21.69
C ASP A 237 -19.34 11.63 21.21
N LEU A 238 -20.07 11.69 20.07
CA LEU A 238 -20.66 12.94 19.58
C LEU A 238 -21.69 13.50 20.55
N THR A 239 -22.50 12.64 21.15
CA THR A 239 -23.50 13.06 22.14
C THR A 239 -22.81 13.70 23.36
N HIS A 240 -21.76 13.08 23.89
CA HIS A 240 -20.98 13.64 25.00
C HIS A 240 -20.43 15.04 24.66
N LYS A 241 -19.86 15.21 23.45
CA LYS A 241 -19.31 16.51 23.05
C LYS A 241 -20.40 17.58 22.88
N MET A 242 -21.57 17.21 22.38
CA MET A 242 -22.70 18.14 22.25
C MET A 242 -23.28 18.54 23.61
N VAL A 243 -23.31 17.62 24.60
CA VAL A 243 -23.69 17.95 25.99
C VAL A 243 -22.75 19.03 26.55
N ASP A 244 -21.42 18.88 26.34
CA ASP A 244 -20.43 19.88 26.76
C ASP A 244 -20.71 21.23 26.10
N ILE A 245 -20.98 21.25 24.78
CA ILE A 245 -21.30 22.49 24.04
C ILE A 245 -22.55 23.16 24.62
N ILE A 246 -23.62 22.41 24.88
CA ILE A 246 -24.86 22.93 25.40
C ILE A 246 -24.64 23.56 26.81
N ARG A 247 -23.94 22.86 27.70
CA ARG A 247 -23.63 23.33 29.05
C ARG A 247 -22.86 24.65 29.05
N VAL A 248 -21.80 24.71 28.23
CA VAL A 248 -20.99 25.95 28.13
C VAL A 248 -21.79 27.07 27.47
N ASN A 249 -22.61 26.76 26.49
CA ASN A 249 -23.48 27.70 25.78
C ASN A 249 -24.52 28.31 26.73
N GLN A 250 -25.15 27.49 27.59
CA GLN A 250 -26.10 27.95 28.61
C GLN A 250 -25.41 28.89 29.61
N ARG A 251 -24.26 28.47 30.18
CA ARG A 251 -23.46 29.30 31.07
C ARG A 251 -23.09 30.65 30.48
N LEU A 252 -22.73 30.63 29.17
CA LEU A 252 -22.36 31.84 28.44
C LEU A 252 -23.57 32.81 28.32
N LYS A 253 -24.77 32.25 27.99
CA LYS A 253 -26.00 33.01 27.91
C LYS A 253 -26.33 33.66 29.27
N GLU A 254 -26.31 32.86 30.33
CA GLU A 254 -26.57 33.33 31.73
C GLU A 254 -25.55 34.40 32.17
N SER A 255 -24.27 34.21 31.86
CA SER A 255 -23.20 35.17 32.23
C SER A 255 -23.36 36.50 31.49
N LYS A 256 -23.84 36.48 30.24
CA LYS A 256 -24.12 37.71 29.49
C LYS A 256 -25.32 38.46 30.06
N GLU A 257 -26.41 37.74 30.40
CA GLU A 257 -27.61 38.30 30.97
C GLU A 257 -27.33 38.87 32.37
N ALA A 258 -26.48 38.24 33.16
CA ALA A 258 -26.10 38.68 34.52
C ALA A 258 -25.07 39.82 34.51
N GLY A 259 -24.55 40.26 33.34
CA GLY A 259 -23.57 41.34 33.23
C GLY A 259 -22.21 41.00 33.84
N THR A 260 -21.77 39.76 33.73
CA THR A 260 -20.47 39.25 34.25
C THR A 260 -19.27 40.02 33.65
N PRO A 261 -18.15 40.18 34.38
CA PRO A 261 -16.98 40.86 33.85
C PRO A 261 -16.51 40.31 32.51
N PRO A 262 -16.10 41.17 31.55
CA PRO A 262 -15.74 40.75 30.18
C PRO A 262 -14.67 39.64 30.07
N LEU A 263 -13.77 39.56 31.05
CA LEU A 263 -12.71 38.55 31.10
C LEU A 263 -13.31 37.14 31.25
N ILE A 264 -14.29 36.98 32.15
CA ILE A 264 -14.97 35.70 32.41
C ILE A 264 -15.77 35.28 31.17
N VAL A 265 -16.46 36.25 30.55
CA VAL A 265 -17.23 36.02 29.31
C VAL A 265 -16.28 35.55 28.21
N GLN A 266 -15.10 36.16 28.09
CA GLN A 266 -14.10 35.77 27.08
C GLN A 266 -13.58 34.33 27.31
N ASP A 267 -13.33 33.95 28.57
CA ASP A 267 -12.91 32.59 28.93
C ASP A 267 -13.98 31.55 28.54
N LEU A 268 -15.26 31.88 28.75
CA LEU A 268 -16.38 31.01 28.35
C LEU A 268 -16.51 30.91 26.81
N VAL A 269 -16.27 32.03 26.10
CA VAL A 269 -16.23 32.03 24.61
C VAL A 269 -15.09 31.14 24.11
N ASP A 270 -13.92 31.23 24.73
CA ASP A 270 -12.76 30.40 24.35
C ASP A 270 -13.02 28.91 24.66
N LEU A 271 -13.72 28.63 25.78
CA LEU A 271 -14.13 27.27 26.14
C LEU A 271 -15.18 26.74 25.14
N LEU A 272 -16.14 27.56 24.70
CA LEU A 272 -17.11 27.20 23.67
C LEU A 272 -16.41 26.90 22.34
N GLN A 273 -15.44 27.74 21.94
CA GLN A 273 -14.62 27.54 20.75
C GLN A 273 -13.85 26.24 20.84
N TYR A 274 -13.25 25.89 22.00
CA TYR A 274 -12.55 24.63 22.24
C TYR A 274 -13.49 23.43 22.04
N HIS A 275 -14.68 23.46 22.66
CA HIS A 275 -15.63 22.35 22.54
C HIS A 275 -16.16 22.20 21.11
N ALA A 276 -16.42 23.31 20.41
CA ALA A 276 -16.80 23.28 18.99
C ALA A 276 -15.66 22.73 18.12
N THR A 277 -14.43 23.15 18.36
CA THR A 277 -13.25 22.67 17.63
C THR A 277 -13.08 21.16 17.80
N THR A 278 -13.11 20.66 19.05
CA THR A 278 -12.93 19.23 19.34
C THR A 278 -14.15 18.39 18.92
N TYR A 279 -15.32 18.97 18.77
CA TYR A 279 -16.48 18.29 18.17
C TYR A 279 -16.26 17.97 16.70
N PHE A 280 -15.67 18.89 15.94
CA PHE A 280 -15.36 18.65 14.53
C PHE A 280 -14.09 17.82 14.36
N ASP A 281 -13.01 18.15 15.08
CA ASP A 281 -11.72 17.44 14.98
C ASP A 281 -11.04 17.40 16.35
N ASN A 282 -10.88 16.20 16.89
CA ASN A 282 -10.24 15.98 18.20
C ASN A 282 -8.72 15.75 18.12
N GLU A 283 -8.11 15.86 16.92
CA GLU A 283 -6.66 15.67 16.71
C GLU A 283 -5.95 16.95 16.27
N VAL A 284 -6.55 18.12 16.55
CA VAL A 284 -5.97 19.42 16.19
C VAL A 284 -4.75 19.70 17.06
N SER A 285 -3.62 20.05 16.43
CA SER A 285 -2.39 20.42 17.13
C SER A 285 -2.56 21.75 17.85
N GLY A 286 -2.01 21.86 19.06
CA GLY A 286 -2.01 23.09 19.87
C GLY A 286 -3.11 23.16 20.94
N ILE A 287 -4.01 22.17 21.00
CA ILE A 287 -5.02 22.06 22.07
C ILE A 287 -5.05 20.62 22.62
N PRO A 288 -5.40 20.44 23.88
CA PRO A 288 -5.51 19.10 24.46
C PRO A 288 -6.69 18.33 23.86
N GLN A 289 -6.50 17.03 23.64
CA GLN A 289 -7.57 16.16 23.15
C GLN A 289 -8.65 15.97 24.22
N ALA A 290 -9.89 15.91 23.79
CA ALA A 290 -11.01 15.56 24.66
C ALA A 290 -11.02 14.03 24.86
N HIS A 291 -11.15 13.60 26.12
CA HIS A 291 -11.12 12.18 26.50
C HIS A 291 -12.41 11.77 27.19
N HIS A 292 -12.78 10.51 27.02
CA HIS A 292 -13.82 9.83 27.79
C HIS A 292 -13.31 9.61 29.23
N ARG A 293 -14.21 9.37 30.19
CA ARG A 293 -13.85 9.07 31.59
C ARG A 293 -12.85 7.90 31.73
N SER A 294 -12.82 6.99 30.76
CA SER A 294 -11.87 5.85 30.71
C SER A 294 -10.47 6.24 30.23
N GLY A 295 -10.22 7.51 29.87
CA GLY A 295 -8.93 7.95 29.32
C GLY A 295 -8.80 7.81 27.80
N ARG A 296 -9.75 7.16 27.14
CA ARG A 296 -9.78 6.98 25.68
C ARG A 296 -10.09 8.33 24.99
N PRO A 297 -9.37 8.75 23.95
CA PRO A 297 -9.74 9.96 23.20
C PRO A 297 -11.09 9.78 22.52
N LEU A 298 -11.91 10.82 22.50
CA LEU A 298 -13.23 10.80 21.87
C LEU A 298 -13.09 10.79 20.35
N LYS A 299 -13.90 9.96 19.69
CA LYS A 299 -13.95 9.81 18.24
C LYS A 299 -15.04 10.74 17.68
N THR A 300 -14.62 11.93 17.20
CA THR A 300 -15.54 12.97 16.73
C THR A 300 -15.66 12.96 15.19
N LEU A 301 -16.28 13.96 14.58
CA LEU A 301 -16.68 13.92 13.16
C LEU A 301 -15.53 13.61 12.20
N THR A 302 -14.41 14.32 12.33
CA THR A 302 -13.24 14.11 11.46
C THR A 302 -12.68 12.70 11.64
N GLN A 303 -12.59 12.21 12.88
CA GLN A 303 -12.07 10.86 13.17
C GLN A 303 -12.99 9.76 12.64
N ARG A 304 -14.29 10.04 12.48
CA ARG A 304 -15.24 9.09 11.87
C ARG A 304 -15.04 8.95 10.36
N LEU A 305 -14.54 10.01 9.70
CA LEU A 305 -14.35 10.04 8.25
C LEU A 305 -12.92 9.66 7.85
N LYS A 306 -11.94 10.17 8.61
CA LYS A 306 -10.50 10.13 8.33
C LYS A 306 -9.85 8.81 8.80
N GLY A 307 -8.79 8.41 8.14
CA GLY A 307 -7.92 7.31 8.56
C GLY A 307 -8.40 5.93 8.13
N LYS A 308 -7.66 4.92 8.56
CA LYS A 308 -7.84 3.51 8.20
C LYS A 308 -9.21 2.97 8.68
N GLU A 309 -9.65 3.40 9.85
CA GLU A 309 -10.92 2.96 10.46
C GLU A 309 -12.07 3.93 10.22
N GLY A 310 -11.84 4.99 9.45
CA GLY A 310 -12.84 5.98 9.08
C GLY A 310 -13.82 5.45 8.06
N ARG A 311 -14.89 6.23 7.81
CA ARG A 311 -16.00 5.82 6.92
C ARG A 311 -15.53 5.52 5.50
N PHE A 312 -14.65 6.35 4.94
CA PHE A 312 -14.18 6.17 3.56
C PHE A 312 -13.39 4.87 3.38
N ARG A 313 -12.37 4.64 4.20
CA ARG A 313 -11.49 3.47 4.08
C ARG A 313 -12.07 2.20 4.73
N GLY A 314 -12.80 2.34 5.82
CA GLY A 314 -13.29 1.22 6.61
C GLY A 314 -14.68 0.71 6.28
N SER A 315 -15.49 1.49 5.53
CA SER A 315 -16.90 1.12 5.24
C SER A 315 -17.30 1.28 3.77
N LEU A 316 -16.72 2.23 3.03
CA LEU A 316 -17.11 2.51 1.63
C LEU A 316 -16.14 1.85 0.63
N SER A 317 -14.83 2.08 0.75
CA SER A 317 -13.83 1.46 -0.13
C SER A 317 -13.66 -0.03 0.17
N GLY A 318 -13.80 -0.44 1.42
CA GLY A 318 -13.74 -1.83 1.85
C GLY A 318 -14.70 -2.05 2.99
N LYS A 319 -15.40 -3.19 3.01
CA LYS A 319 -16.35 -3.53 4.06
C LYS A 319 -16.32 -5.04 4.36
N ARG A 320 -16.84 -5.41 5.52
CA ARG A 320 -17.01 -6.83 5.89
C ARG A 320 -18.19 -7.38 5.10
N VAL A 321 -18.02 -8.60 4.59
CA VAL A 321 -19.01 -9.22 3.70
C VAL A 321 -19.49 -10.57 4.26
N ASP A 322 -20.74 -10.91 3.95
CA ASP A 322 -21.34 -12.20 4.26
C ASP A 322 -20.87 -13.27 3.25
N PHE A 323 -21.21 -14.50 3.49
CA PHE A 323 -20.86 -15.68 2.66
C PHE A 323 -19.35 -15.81 2.49
N SER A 324 -18.61 -15.57 3.58
CA SER A 324 -17.15 -15.71 3.63
C SER A 324 -16.73 -16.56 4.83
N SER A 325 -15.57 -17.17 4.71
CA SER A 325 -14.98 -18.01 5.75
C SER A 325 -13.47 -17.82 5.77
N ARG A 326 -12.84 -18.04 6.92
CA ARG A 326 -11.39 -17.95 7.10
C ARG A 326 -10.91 -19.09 8.00
N THR A 327 -9.89 -19.79 7.55
CA THR A 327 -9.22 -20.82 8.36
C THR A 327 -7.78 -21.03 7.86
N VAL A 328 -7.04 -21.80 8.63
CA VAL A 328 -5.66 -22.20 8.32
C VAL A 328 -5.65 -23.06 7.05
N ILE A 329 -4.60 -22.95 6.25
CA ILE A 329 -4.40 -23.75 5.04
C ILE A 329 -3.45 -24.95 5.33
N SER A 330 -3.66 -26.03 4.62
CA SER A 330 -2.76 -27.18 4.64
C SER A 330 -2.57 -27.75 3.23
N PRO A 331 -1.44 -28.38 2.93
CA PRO A 331 -1.18 -28.90 1.58
C PRO A 331 -1.98 -30.15 1.27
N ASP A 332 -2.42 -30.31 0.03
CA ASP A 332 -2.99 -31.55 -0.47
C ASP A 332 -2.62 -31.72 -1.97
N PRO A 333 -1.59 -32.49 -2.29
CA PRO A 333 -1.20 -32.72 -3.69
C PRO A 333 -2.16 -33.63 -4.47
N ASN A 334 -3.20 -34.18 -3.83
CA ASN A 334 -4.22 -34.99 -4.50
C ASN A 334 -5.31 -34.15 -5.18
N LEU A 335 -5.42 -32.87 -4.81
CA LEU A 335 -6.35 -31.95 -5.45
C LEU A 335 -5.84 -31.54 -6.84
N ASP A 336 -6.78 -31.20 -7.72
CA ASP A 336 -6.39 -30.53 -8.98
C ASP A 336 -5.95 -29.09 -8.68
N LEU A 337 -5.18 -28.47 -9.58
CA LEU A 337 -4.73 -27.06 -9.45
C LEU A 337 -5.89 -26.09 -9.27
N SER A 338 -7.01 -26.39 -9.93
CA SER A 338 -8.22 -25.56 -9.89
C SER A 338 -9.14 -25.84 -8.71
N GLU A 339 -8.83 -26.86 -7.87
CA GLU A 339 -9.67 -27.22 -6.73
C GLU A 339 -9.17 -26.60 -5.44
N VAL A 340 -10.09 -26.40 -4.48
CA VAL A 340 -9.81 -26.05 -3.10
C VAL A 340 -10.58 -27.02 -2.20
N GLY A 341 -9.89 -27.63 -1.23
CA GLY A 341 -10.52 -28.47 -0.22
C GLY A 341 -11.21 -27.62 0.85
N VAL A 342 -12.51 -27.83 1.03
CA VAL A 342 -13.31 -27.07 2.00
C VAL A 342 -13.79 -28.03 3.10
N PRO A 343 -13.60 -27.67 4.38
CA PRO A 343 -14.13 -28.50 5.49
C PRO A 343 -15.65 -28.63 5.40
N GLU A 344 -16.15 -29.82 5.69
CA GLU A 344 -17.58 -30.13 5.68
C GLU A 344 -18.40 -29.15 6.55
N GLN A 345 -17.86 -28.77 7.72
CA GLN A 345 -18.53 -27.84 8.64
C GLN A 345 -18.68 -26.42 7.99
N VAL A 346 -17.70 -25.99 7.19
CA VAL A 346 -17.76 -24.73 6.46
C VAL A 346 -18.77 -24.84 5.31
N ALA A 347 -18.75 -25.97 4.60
CA ALA A 347 -19.68 -26.23 3.49
C ALA A 347 -21.15 -26.24 3.92
N MET A 348 -21.43 -26.68 5.15
CA MET A 348 -22.80 -26.70 5.72
C MET A 348 -23.26 -25.30 6.14
N LYS A 349 -22.35 -24.38 6.47
CA LYS A 349 -22.71 -23.01 6.90
C LYS A 349 -22.82 -22.02 5.74
N LEU A 350 -21.94 -22.13 4.77
CA LEU A 350 -21.97 -21.30 3.57
C LEU A 350 -22.94 -21.87 2.56
N THR A 351 -23.80 -21.02 2.00
CA THR A 351 -24.88 -21.47 1.10
C THR A 351 -24.79 -20.81 -0.27
N ILE A 352 -25.33 -21.51 -1.25
CA ILE A 352 -25.55 -21.01 -2.60
C ILE A 352 -27.05 -21.00 -2.86
N PRO A 353 -27.61 -19.85 -3.28
CA PRO A 353 -29.01 -19.80 -3.70
C PRO A 353 -29.18 -20.48 -5.06
N GLU A 354 -30.11 -21.42 -5.12
CA GLU A 354 -30.46 -22.12 -6.38
C GLU A 354 -31.98 -22.06 -6.57
N ILE A 355 -32.41 -21.61 -7.76
CA ILE A 355 -33.82 -21.52 -8.09
C ILE A 355 -34.36 -22.92 -8.46
N VAL A 356 -35.50 -23.28 -7.92
CA VAL A 356 -36.16 -24.55 -8.20
C VAL A 356 -36.76 -24.50 -9.63
N THR A 357 -36.39 -25.48 -10.45
CA THR A 357 -36.85 -25.65 -11.84
C THR A 357 -37.41 -27.07 -12.02
N GLU A 358 -38.01 -27.33 -13.14
CA GLU A 358 -38.58 -28.64 -13.48
C GLU A 358 -37.54 -29.79 -13.44
N TRP A 359 -36.27 -29.46 -13.79
CA TRP A 359 -35.23 -30.49 -13.86
C TRP A 359 -34.41 -30.65 -12.60
N ASN A 360 -34.51 -29.74 -11.61
CA ASN A 360 -33.76 -29.90 -10.35
C ASN A 360 -34.64 -30.15 -9.12
N ILE A 361 -35.97 -30.07 -9.24
CA ILE A 361 -36.92 -30.19 -8.12
C ILE A 361 -36.74 -31.47 -7.29
N GLU A 362 -36.51 -32.62 -7.94
CA GLU A 362 -36.31 -33.88 -7.26
C GLU A 362 -35.01 -33.88 -6.42
N ARG A 363 -33.96 -33.27 -6.94
CA ARG A 363 -32.72 -33.10 -6.21
C ARG A 363 -32.93 -32.15 -5.01
N MET A 364 -33.63 -31.04 -5.25
CA MET A 364 -33.89 -30.05 -4.18
C MET A 364 -34.74 -30.65 -3.05
N ARG A 365 -35.78 -31.46 -3.38
CA ARG A 365 -36.60 -32.15 -2.38
C ARG A 365 -35.76 -33.04 -1.47
N LYS A 366 -34.84 -33.82 -2.02
CA LYS A 366 -33.92 -34.66 -1.25
C LYS A 366 -33.01 -33.86 -0.32
N LEU A 367 -32.50 -32.72 -0.79
CA LEU A 367 -31.64 -31.82 0.00
C LEU A 367 -32.43 -31.17 1.15
N VAL A 368 -33.70 -30.78 0.91
CA VAL A 368 -34.57 -30.17 1.91
C VAL A 368 -34.87 -31.19 3.04
N ILE A 369 -35.11 -32.45 2.69
CA ILE A 369 -35.32 -33.53 3.67
C ILE A 369 -34.07 -33.70 4.58
N ASN A 370 -32.87 -33.62 3.99
CA ASN A 370 -31.62 -33.70 4.77
C ASN A 370 -31.52 -32.53 5.78
N GLY A 371 -31.97 -31.35 5.40
CA GLY A 371 -31.97 -30.15 6.26
C GLY A 371 -30.58 -29.58 6.51
N PRO A 372 -30.43 -28.68 7.51
CA PRO A 372 -29.18 -28.01 7.79
C PRO A 372 -28.11 -28.86 8.46
N ASN A 373 -28.47 -29.93 9.15
CA ASN A 373 -27.57 -30.70 10.03
C ASN A 373 -26.95 -31.93 9.36
N LYS A 374 -27.36 -32.22 8.12
CA LYS A 374 -26.84 -33.37 7.36
C LYS A 374 -26.32 -32.91 6.01
N PHE A 375 -25.09 -33.23 5.70
CA PHE A 375 -24.43 -32.87 4.40
C PHE A 375 -24.72 -33.95 3.34
N PRO A 376 -25.08 -33.58 2.11
CA PRO A 376 -25.49 -32.25 1.63
C PRO A 376 -26.92 -31.91 2.01
N GLY A 377 -27.20 -30.65 2.35
CA GLY A 377 -28.53 -30.21 2.80
C GLY A 377 -28.84 -28.77 2.44
N VAL A 378 -29.87 -28.21 3.11
CA VAL A 378 -30.42 -26.87 2.86
C VAL A 378 -30.62 -26.15 4.20
N ASN A 379 -30.24 -24.86 4.27
CA ASN A 379 -30.45 -24.03 5.45
C ASN A 379 -31.76 -23.23 5.39
N TYR A 380 -32.05 -22.65 4.23
CA TYR A 380 -33.19 -21.75 4.03
C TYR A 380 -33.93 -22.03 2.73
N ILE A 381 -35.23 -21.79 2.76
CA ILE A 381 -36.08 -21.75 1.56
C ILE A 381 -36.74 -20.38 1.53
N VAL A 382 -36.67 -19.71 0.39
CA VAL A 382 -37.33 -18.42 0.18
C VAL A 382 -38.43 -18.62 -0.86
N ARG A 383 -39.67 -18.28 -0.48
CA ARG A 383 -40.83 -18.32 -1.38
C ARG A 383 -40.84 -17.13 -2.34
N PRO A 384 -41.55 -17.24 -3.47
CA PRO A 384 -41.67 -16.11 -4.40
C PRO A 384 -42.29 -14.85 -3.78
N ASP A 385 -43.05 -14.98 -2.69
CA ASP A 385 -43.62 -13.87 -1.91
C ASP A 385 -42.60 -13.17 -0.98
N GLY A 386 -41.33 -13.69 -0.95
CA GLY A 386 -40.24 -13.14 -0.13
C GLY A 386 -40.16 -13.71 1.29
N VAL A 387 -41.04 -14.62 1.66
CA VAL A 387 -41.00 -15.24 3.01
C VAL A 387 -39.84 -16.23 3.08
N LYS A 388 -38.97 -16.05 4.05
CA LYS A 388 -37.79 -16.91 4.28
C LYS A 388 -38.08 -17.92 5.39
N ILE A 389 -38.03 -19.20 5.06
CA ILE A 389 -38.27 -20.34 6.00
C ILE A 389 -36.91 -20.89 6.41
N ARG A 390 -36.65 -20.91 7.70
CA ARG A 390 -35.43 -21.45 8.30
C ARG A 390 -35.66 -22.90 8.72
N LEU A 391 -34.94 -23.82 8.12
CA LEU A 391 -35.16 -25.25 8.32
C LEU A 391 -34.68 -25.79 9.70
N ASP A 392 -33.87 -25.02 10.44
CA ASP A 392 -33.50 -25.37 11.83
C ASP A 392 -34.69 -25.50 12.74
N PHE A 393 -35.77 -24.72 12.53
CA PHE A 393 -36.94 -24.64 13.39
C PHE A 393 -38.11 -25.49 12.88
N VAL A 394 -37.90 -26.26 11.82
CA VAL A 394 -38.92 -27.10 11.20
C VAL A 394 -38.68 -28.53 11.64
N GLU A 395 -39.64 -29.12 12.32
CA GLU A 395 -39.64 -30.51 12.76
C GLU A 395 -39.89 -31.46 11.60
N ASP A 396 -40.95 -31.21 10.81
CA ASP A 396 -41.32 -32.05 9.67
C ASP A 396 -40.87 -31.38 8.33
N ARG A 397 -39.72 -31.74 7.88
CA ARG A 397 -39.13 -31.29 6.63
C ARG A 397 -39.70 -32.01 5.40
N SER A 398 -40.34 -33.18 5.59
CA SER A 398 -40.97 -33.94 4.50
C SER A 398 -42.11 -33.14 3.87
N THR A 399 -42.98 -32.58 4.73
CA THR A 399 -44.10 -31.75 4.30
C THR A 399 -43.63 -30.52 3.50
N ILE A 400 -42.58 -29.88 3.96
CA ILE A 400 -41.98 -28.71 3.24
C ILE A 400 -41.39 -29.15 1.88
N ALA A 401 -40.75 -30.33 1.83
CA ALA A 401 -40.20 -30.86 0.57
C ALA A 401 -41.30 -31.15 -0.45
N GLU A 402 -42.44 -31.62 0.01
CA GLU A 402 -43.61 -31.88 -0.87
C GLU A 402 -44.23 -30.59 -1.40
N THR A 403 -44.28 -29.54 -0.57
CA THR A 403 -44.83 -28.23 -0.94
C THR A 403 -43.87 -27.39 -1.77
N LEU A 404 -42.70 -27.91 -2.08
CA LEU A 404 -41.68 -27.18 -2.86
C LEU A 404 -42.17 -27.05 -4.34
N GLU A 405 -42.28 -25.83 -4.83
CA GLU A 405 -42.79 -25.51 -6.18
C GLU A 405 -41.70 -24.84 -7.01
N ILE A 406 -41.93 -24.81 -8.34
CA ILE A 406 -41.07 -24.11 -9.30
C ILE A 406 -41.05 -22.60 -8.96
N GLY A 407 -39.88 -22.00 -8.96
CA GLY A 407 -39.67 -20.57 -8.63
C GLY A 407 -39.28 -20.28 -7.19
N TYR A 408 -39.32 -21.29 -6.32
CA TYR A 408 -38.76 -21.14 -4.95
C TYR A 408 -37.25 -21.00 -5.05
N LEU A 409 -36.63 -20.27 -4.12
CA LEU A 409 -35.16 -20.14 -3.99
C LEU A 409 -34.73 -21.00 -2.79
N VAL A 410 -33.85 -21.95 -3.05
CA VAL A 410 -33.31 -22.85 -2.02
C VAL A 410 -31.84 -22.48 -1.74
N GLU A 411 -31.52 -22.13 -0.49
CA GLU A 411 -30.14 -21.89 -0.04
C GLU A 411 -29.52 -23.20 0.41
N ARG A 412 -28.89 -23.89 -0.56
CA ARG A 412 -28.27 -25.20 -0.34
C ARG A 412 -26.81 -25.06 0.13
N HIS A 413 -26.31 -26.11 0.77
CA HIS A 413 -24.89 -26.21 1.16
C HIS A 413 -23.98 -26.16 -0.06
N LEU A 414 -22.71 -25.78 0.14
CA LEU A 414 -21.67 -25.93 -0.89
C LEU A 414 -21.51 -27.41 -1.23
N THR A 415 -21.40 -27.72 -2.50
CA THR A 415 -21.16 -29.09 -3.00
C THR A 415 -19.92 -29.12 -3.90
N ASN A 416 -19.44 -30.32 -4.18
CA ASN A 416 -18.31 -30.51 -5.08
C ASN A 416 -18.62 -29.91 -6.48
N GLY A 417 -17.71 -29.14 -7.01
CA GLY A 417 -17.83 -28.50 -8.29
C GLY A 417 -18.37 -27.06 -8.27
N ASP A 418 -18.85 -26.56 -7.12
CA ASP A 418 -19.25 -25.16 -6.97
C ASP A 418 -18.02 -24.25 -7.10
N ILE A 419 -18.21 -23.08 -7.70
CA ILE A 419 -17.14 -22.10 -7.85
C ILE A 419 -17.10 -21.16 -6.64
N VAL A 420 -15.90 -20.92 -6.12
CA VAL A 420 -15.66 -20.00 -4.99
C VAL A 420 -14.43 -19.14 -5.27
N LEU A 421 -14.35 -17.98 -4.64
CA LEU A 421 -13.17 -17.13 -4.69
C LEU A 421 -12.29 -17.42 -3.48
N PHE A 422 -11.02 -17.64 -3.71
CA PHE A 422 -10.04 -17.97 -2.67
C PHE A 422 -8.97 -16.89 -2.64
N ASN A 423 -8.64 -16.38 -1.46
CA ASN A 423 -7.82 -15.17 -1.31
C ASN A 423 -6.87 -15.27 -0.11
N ARG A 424 -5.66 -14.74 -0.27
CA ARG A 424 -4.72 -14.52 0.84
C ARG A 424 -4.37 -13.04 0.94
N GLN A 425 -4.42 -12.50 2.15
CA GLN A 425 -3.99 -11.14 2.46
C GLN A 425 -2.54 -11.16 2.95
N PRO A 426 -1.71 -10.17 2.57
CA PRO A 426 -2.04 -8.99 1.75
C PRO A 426 -2.17 -9.34 0.26
N SER A 427 -3.21 -8.79 -0.38
CA SER A 427 -3.48 -9.03 -1.81
C SER A 427 -2.72 -8.01 -2.65
N LEU A 428 -1.48 -8.34 -2.99
CA LEU A 428 -0.55 -7.43 -3.66
C LEU A 428 -0.80 -7.30 -5.17
N HIS A 429 -1.37 -8.35 -5.79
CA HIS A 429 -1.65 -8.39 -7.22
C HIS A 429 -2.94 -9.17 -7.48
N GLN A 430 -3.44 -9.11 -8.71
CA GLN A 430 -4.73 -9.75 -9.07
C GLN A 430 -4.75 -11.26 -8.78
N MET A 431 -3.61 -11.95 -8.88
CA MET A 431 -3.50 -13.39 -8.65
C MET A 431 -3.55 -13.77 -7.16
N SER A 432 -3.61 -12.80 -6.25
CA SER A 432 -3.83 -13.05 -4.82
C SER A 432 -5.29 -13.41 -4.51
N ILE A 433 -6.19 -13.29 -5.48
CA ILE A 433 -7.57 -13.77 -5.42
C ILE A 433 -7.89 -14.50 -6.72
N MET A 434 -8.24 -15.78 -6.62
CA MET A 434 -8.54 -16.61 -7.80
C MET A 434 -9.78 -17.48 -7.53
N ALA A 435 -10.43 -17.93 -8.61
CA ALA A 435 -11.59 -18.81 -8.54
C ALA A 435 -11.15 -20.28 -8.55
N HIS A 436 -11.65 -21.04 -7.59
CA HIS A 436 -11.41 -22.47 -7.43
C HIS A 436 -12.73 -23.25 -7.41
N TYR A 437 -12.70 -24.49 -7.81
CA TYR A 437 -13.82 -25.42 -7.66
C TYR A 437 -13.73 -26.07 -6.27
N VAL A 438 -14.86 -26.15 -5.60
CA VAL A 438 -14.96 -26.72 -4.25
C VAL A 438 -14.82 -28.24 -4.30
N ARG A 439 -14.06 -28.78 -3.38
CA ARG A 439 -14.06 -30.20 -3.04
C ARG A 439 -14.24 -30.32 -1.51
N VAL A 440 -15.39 -30.83 -1.10
CA VAL A 440 -15.73 -30.95 0.33
C VAL A 440 -14.95 -32.13 0.91
N LEU A 441 -14.20 -31.88 1.97
CA LEU A 441 -13.31 -32.86 2.61
C LEU A 441 -13.49 -32.83 4.13
N PRO A 442 -13.21 -33.92 4.82
CA PRO A 442 -13.21 -33.93 6.29
C PRO A 442 -12.03 -33.13 6.83
N GLY A 443 -12.16 -32.61 8.03
CA GLY A 443 -11.12 -31.82 8.71
C GLY A 443 -11.58 -30.41 9.04
N LYS A 444 -10.63 -29.54 9.38
CA LYS A 444 -10.92 -28.16 9.81
C LYS A 444 -10.16 -27.10 8.99
N THR A 445 -9.25 -27.52 8.11
CA THR A 445 -8.39 -26.62 7.33
C THR A 445 -8.83 -26.58 5.87
N PHE A 446 -8.61 -25.46 5.20
CA PHE A 446 -8.69 -25.40 3.74
C PHE A 446 -7.49 -26.17 3.16
N ARG A 447 -7.73 -26.92 2.09
CA ARG A 447 -6.70 -27.70 1.42
C ARG A 447 -6.34 -27.02 0.09
N LEU A 448 -5.06 -26.92 -0.18
CA LEU A 448 -4.55 -26.22 -1.36
C LEU A 448 -3.47 -27.04 -2.03
N HIS A 449 -3.49 -27.12 -3.37
CA HIS A 449 -2.43 -27.76 -4.11
C HIS A 449 -1.12 -26.94 -3.96
N PRO A 450 0.03 -27.56 -3.60
CA PRO A 450 1.27 -26.82 -3.37
C PRO A 450 1.74 -25.95 -4.53
N SER A 451 1.46 -26.31 -5.77
CA SER A 451 1.84 -25.55 -6.95
C SER A 451 1.12 -24.19 -7.08
N VAL A 452 0.03 -23.98 -6.33
CA VAL A 452 -0.73 -22.73 -6.33
C VAL A 452 -0.27 -21.78 -5.22
N CYS A 453 0.65 -22.17 -4.37
CA CYS A 453 1.18 -21.33 -3.28
C CYS A 453 1.90 -20.06 -3.77
N PRO A 454 2.75 -20.08 -4.82
CA PRO A 454 3.47 -18.88 -5.25
C PRO A 454 2.59 -17.69 -5.64
N PRO A 455 1.50 -17.83 -6.42
CA PRO A 455 0.62 -16.68 -6.70
C PRO A 455 0.02 -16.03 -5.44
N TYR A 456 -0.28 -16.84 -4.42
CA TYR A 456 -0.80 -16.36 -3.14
C TYR A 456 0.31 -15.88 -2.18
N ASN A 457 1.58 -16.16 -2.51
CA ASN A 457 2.73 -16.00 -1.61
C ASN A 457 2.43 -16.70 -0.26
N ALA A 458 1.87 -17.89 -0.31
CA ALA A 458 1.42 -18.68 0.83
C ALA A 458 2.41 -19.80 1.18
N ASP A 459 2.52 -20.09 2.48
CA ASP A 459 3.21 -21.28 2.95
C ASP A 459 2.35 -21.94 4.07
N PHE A 460 2.79 -23.07 4.58
CA PHE A 460 1.98 -23.87 5.51
C PHE A 460 2.53 -23.83 6.96
N ASP A 461 3.03 -22.64 7.36
CA ASP A 461 3.57 -22.40 8.70
C ASP A 461 2.53 -21.84 9.69
N GLY A 462 1.25 -21.85 9.30
CA GLY A 462 0.13 -21.29 10.08
C GLY A 462 -0.66 -20.24 9.31
N ASP A 463 -0.34 -20.02 8.03
CA ASP A 463 -1.07 -19.08 7.16
C ASP A 463 -2.56 -19.40 7.13
N GLU A 464 -3.37 -18.36 7.16
CA GLU A 464 -4.81 -18.41 6.96
C GLU A 464 -5.19 -17.78 5.64
N MET A 465 -6.23 -18.33 4.99
CA MET A 465 -6.80 -17.79 3.76
C MET A 465 -8.31 -17.62 3.87
N ASN A 466 -8.84 -16.74 3.01
CA ASN A 466 -10.25 -16.38 3.00
C ASN A 466 -10.95 -17.04 1.80
N LEU A 467 -12.17 -17.52 2.04
CA LEU A 467 -13.01 -18.11 0.99
C LEU A 467 -14.29 -17.29 0.89
N HIS A 468 -14.69 -16.93 -0.34
CA HIS A 468 -15.91 -16.16 -0.63
C HIS A 468 -16.78 -16.94 -1.61
N VAL A 469 -18.08 -16.99 -1.34
CA VAL A 469 -19.04 -17.71 -2.16
C VAL A 469 -19.86 -16.72 -2.98
N PRO A 470 -19.65 -16.63 -4.31
CA PRO A 470 -20.47 -15.77 -5.18
C PRO A 470 -21.95 -16.18 -5.11
N GLN A 471 -22.85 -15.21 -4.94
CA GLN A 471 -24.28 -15.47 -4.71
C GLN A 471 -25.14 -15.32 -5.98
N SER A 472 -24.68 -14.56 -6.99
CA SER A 472 -25.44 -14.37 -8.24
C SER A 472 -24.83 -15.21 -9.37
N GLU A 473 -25.64 -15.51 -10.36
CA GLU A 473 -25.19 -16.25 -11.55
C GLU A 473 -24.19 -15.43 -12.38
N GLU A 474 -24.37 -14.10 -12.43
CA GLU A 474 -23.43 -13.21 -13.12
C GLU A 474 -22.05 -13.26 -12.45
N ALA A 475 -22.00 -13.21 -11.11
CA ALA A 475 -20.75 -13.29 -10.35
C ALA A 475 -20.07 -14.65 -10.56
N ARG A 476 -20.86 -15.74 -10.60
CA ARG A 476 -20.32 -17.09 -10.88
C ARG A 476 -19.77 -17.19 -12.30
N ALA A 477 -20.48 -16.62 -13.28
CA ALA A 477 -20.01 -16.59 -14.68
C ALA A 477 -18.70 -15.80 -14.79
N GLU A 478 -18.60 -14.64 -14.14
CA GLU A 478 -17.39 -13.83 -14.10
C GLU A 478 -16.22 -14.59 -13.47
N ALA A 479 -16.47 -15.27 -12.34
CA ALA A 479 -15.47 -16.10 -11.67
C ALA A 479 -14.94 -17.21 -12.60
N ILE A 480 -15.84 -17.87 -13.34
CA ILE A 480 -15.49 -18.97 -14.25
C ILE A 480 -14.71 -18.45 -15.48
N LEU A 481 -15.11 -17.31 -16.04
CA LEU A 481 -14.55 -16.84 -17.31
C LEU A 481 -13.27 -16.03 -17.15
N LEU A 482 -13.09 -15.32 -16.01
CA LEU A 482 -11.99 -14.36 -15.82
C LEU A 482 -11.02 -14.71 -14.69
N MET A 483 -11.46 -15.47 -13.67
CA MET A 483 -10.71 -15.58 -12.41
C MET A 483 -10.16 -16.97 -12.12
N ARG A 484 -10.44 -17.97 -12.95
CA ARG A 484 -9.96 -19.34 -12.69
C ARG A 484 -8.43 -19.42 -12.66
N VAL A 485 -7.90 -20.32 -11.85
CA VAL A 485 -6.44 -20.59 -11.74
C VAL A 485 -5.84 -20.86 -13.11
N GLN A 486 -6.52 -21.63 -13.99
CA GLN A 486 -6.04 -21.97 -15.32
C GLN A 486 -5.80 -20.74 -16.21
N ASP A 487 -6.57 -19.68 -15.99
CA ASP A 487 -6.49 -18.45 -16.78
C ASP A 487 -5.49 -17.45 -16.19
N GLN A 488 -4.98 -17.72 -14.96
CA GLN A 488 -4.05 -16.87 -14.23
C GLN A 488 -2.65 -17.48 -14.11
N LEU A 489 -2.28 -18.37 -15.01
CA LEU A 489 -0.98 -19.08 -14.96
C LEU A 489 0.20 -18.17 -15.30
N ILE A 490 -0.02 -17.11 -16.10
CA ILE A 490 1.03 -16.19 -16.56
C ILE A 490 0.90 -14.85 -15.81
N SER A 491 2.02 -14.37 -15.29
CA SER A 491 2.09 -13.11 -14.57
C SER A 491 1.94 -11.91 -15.51
N PRO A 492 1.04 -10.94 -15.21
CA PRO A 492 0.94 -9.70 -15.98
C PRO A 492 2.16 -8.78 -15.81
N ARG A 493 3.06 -9.07 -14.87
CA ARG A 493 4.25 -8.27 -14.61
C ARG A 493 5.34 -8.45 -15.69
N TYR A 494 5.60 -9.70 -16.11
CA TYR A 494 6.73 -9.99 -17.02
C TYR A 494 6.41 -11.07 -18.07
N GLY A 495 5.17 -11.60 -18.12
CA GLY A 495 4.75 -12.60 -19.11
C GLY A 495 5.29 -14.01 -18.89
N GLY A 496 5.85 -14.29 -17.72
CA GLY A 496 6.32 -15.63 -17.33
C GLY A 496 5.36 -16.31 -16.36
N PRO A 497 5.57 -17.63 -16.08
CA PRO A 497 4.65 -18.37 -15.20
C PRO A 497 4.63 -17.87 -13.74
N UNK A 498 3.58 -17.69 -13.34
CA UNK A 498 3.27 -17.27 -12.00
C UNK A 498 2.84 -18.43 -11.16
N UNK A 499 2.33 -19.61 -11.73
CA UNK A 499 1.91 -20.75 -11.01
C UNK A 499 3.09 -21.70 -10.89
N UNK A 500 3.21 -22.12 -9.94
CA UNK A 500 4.19 -22.87 -9.75
C UNK A 500 5.35 -23.41 -10.13
N UNK A 501 5.60 -23.14 -10.69
CA UNK A 501 6.59 -23.91 -11.01
C UNK A 501 7.89 -23.79 -10.31
N UNK A 502 7.71 -23.85 -9.31
CA UNK A 502 8.93 -23.76 -8.65
C UNK A 502 9.85 -24.70 -9.30
N UNK A 503 10.77 -24.56 -9.36
CA UNK A 503 11.92 -25.08 -9.72
C UNK A 503 12.02 -26.35 -10.56
N UNK A 504 11.60 -27.36 -10.25
CA UNK A 504 11.89 -28.58 -10.89
C UNK A 504 11.09 -28.79 -12.15
N UNK A 505 10.15 -28.19 -12.13
CA UNK A 505 9.35 -28.34 -13.26
C UNK A 505 9.65 -27.31 -14.35
N UNK A 506 10.31 -26.46 -14.00
CA UNK A 506 10.66 -25.41 -14.88
C UNK A 506 11.35 -25.85 -16.16
N UNK A 507 12.14 -26.63 -16.06
CA UNK A 507 12.82 -27.15 -17.23
C UNK A 507 11.96 -28.00 -18.14
N UNK A 508 11.26 -28.68 -17.67
CA UNK A 508 10.37 -29.46 -18.44
C UNK A 508 9.05 -28.76 -18.75
N UNK A 509 8.74 -28.01 -18.05
CA UNK A 509 7.52 -27.29 -18.25
C UNK A 509 7.69 -26.15 -19.24
N UNK A 510 8.73 -25.69 -19.27
CA UNK A 510 8.98 -24.63 -20.15
C UNK A 510 8.97 -25.12 -21.63
N UNK A 511 9.31 -26.11 -21.71
CA UNK A 511 9.29 -26.68 -23.06
C UNK A 511 7.89 -27.13 -23.51
N UNK A 512 7.20 -27.45 -22.66
CA UNK A 512 5.87 -27.93 -23.03
C UNK A 512 4.82 -26.80 -22.81
N UNK A 513 4.95 -26.01 -22.19
CA UNK A 513 3.99 -25.06 -21.87
C UNK A 513 3.77 -23.95 -22.87
N UNK A 514 4.56 -23.84 -23.50
CA UNK A 514 4.45 -22.76 -24.40
C UNK A 514 3.74 -23.03 -25.70
N UNK A 515 3.69 -24.03 -26.01
CA UNK A 515 3.11 -24.34 -27.28
C UNK A 515 1.61 -24.55 -27.22
N UNK A 516 1.11 -24.87 -26.24
CA UNK A 516 -0.31 -25.10 -26.14
C UNK A 516 -0.95 -24.03 -25.37
N UNK A 517 -1.79 -23.75 -25.77
CA UNK A 517 -2.54 -22.75 -25.10
C UNK A 517 -2.70 -23.01 -23.63
N UNK A 518 -3.24 -22.39 -22.85
CA UNK A 518 -3.41 -22.45 -21.48
C UNK A 518 -3.97 -23.77 -20.94
N UNK A 519 -4.70 -24.41 -21.60
CA UNK A 519 -5.18 -25.68 -21.24
C UNK A 519 -4.12 -26.76 -21.29
N UNK A 520 -3.30 -26.68 -22.03
CA UNK A 520 -2.13 -27.55 -22.16
C UNK A 520 -1.15 -27.31 -21.06
N UNK A 521 -1.06 -26.32 -20.70
CA UNK A 521 -0.23 -25.96 -19.57
C UNK A 521 -0.79 -26.46 -18.27
N UNK A 522 -1.90 -26.49 -18.11
CA UNK A 522 -2.55 -27.07 -16.98
C UNK A 522 -2.50 -28.58 -16.96
N UNK A 523 -2.60 -29.08 -17.93
CA UNK A 523 -2.42 -30.47 -18.13
C UNK A 523 -0.97 -30.94 -17.99
N UNK A 524 -0.15 -30.19 -18.30
CA UNK A 524 1.27 -30.44 -18.13
C UNK A 524 1.68 -30.25 -16.73
N UNK A 525 1.22 -29.47 -16.18
CA UNK A 525 1.49 -29.21 -14.80
C UNK A 525 0.80 -30.27 -13.91
N UNK A 526 -0.20 -30.71 -14.21
CA UNK A 526 -0.88 -31.72 -13.51
C UNK A 526 -0.28 -33.08 -13.76
N UNK A 527 0.15 -33.22 -14.81
CA UNK A 527 0.87 -34.42 -15.17
C UNK A 527 2.23 -34.45 -14.54
N UNK A 528 2.80 -33.47 -14.45
CA UNK A 528 4.06 -33.36 -13.74
C UNK A 528 3.89 -33.54 -12.27
N UNK A 529 2.97 -33.12 -11.79
CA UNK A 529 2.69 -33.36 -10.42
C UNK A 529 2.25 -34.73 -10.03
N UNK A 530 1.66 -35.32 -10.83
CA UNK A 530 1.30 -36.70 -10.66
C UNK A 530 2.44 -37.66 -10.76
N UNK A 531 3.23 -37.31 -11.61
CA UNK A 531 4.42 -38.09 -11.80
C UNK A 531 5.35 -37.95 -10.65
N VAL A 532 5.57 -36.82 -10.14
CA VAL A 532 6.43 -36.56 -8.98
C VAL A 532 5.85 -37.22 -7.72
N LYS A 533 4.62 -37.03 -7.52
CA LYS A 533 3.94 -37.62 -6.34
C LYS A 533 4.13 -39.13 -6.28
N GLN A 534 3.87 -39.84 -7.34
CA GLN A 534 4.04 -41.27 -7.39
C GLN A 534 5.50 -41.66 -7.11
N TYR A 535 6.45 -40.98 -7.72
CA TYR A 535 7.88 -41.21 -7.49
C TYR A 535 8.23 -41.03 -6.00
N ILE A 536 7.83 -39.89 -5.41
CA ILE A 536 8.15 -39.58 -4.00
C ILE A 536 7.43 -40.56 -3.06
N THR A 537 6.21 -41.00 -3.40
CA THR A 537 5.47 -41.99 -2.59
C THR A 537 6.25 -43.32 -2.50
N HIS A 538 6.86 -43.75 -3.61
CA HIS A 538 7.64 -45.00 -3.64
C HIS A 538 9.05 -44.81 -3.10
N TYR A 539 9.72 -43.70 -3.45
CA TYR A 539 11.13 -43.46 -3.10
C TYR A 539 11.30 -42.95 -1.69
N GLY A 540 10.38 -42.08 -1.28
CA GLY A 540 10.50 -41.29 -0.06
C GLY A 540 11.38 -40.07 -0.26
N PHE A 541 11.25 -39.07 0.62
CA PHE A 541 12.14 -37.88 0.63
C PHE A 541 12.13 -37.31 2.05
N SER A 542 13.33 -37.22 2.62
CA SER A 542 13.50 -36.70 3.98
C SER A 542 14.81 -35.92 4.06
N TYR A 543 14.90 -35.02 5.01
CA TYR A 543 16.10 -34.21 5.27
C TYR A 543 16.31 -34.13 6.77
N GLY A 544 17.40 -34.69 7.21
CA GLY A 544 17.71 -34.82 8.62
C GLY A 544 19.10 -34.32 8.99
N TYR A 545 19.41 -34.39 10.27
CA TYR A 545 20.68 -33.92 10.83
C TYR A 545 21.90 -34.64 10.25
N ALA A 546 21.76 -35.95 9.94
CA ALA A 546 22.82 -36.73 9.33
C ALA A 546 23.16 -36.29 7.89
N ASP A 547 22.17 -35.70 7.18
CA ASP A 547 22.38 -35.21 5.80
C ASP A 547 23.33 -34.02 5.74
N LEU A 548 23.68 -33.42 6.88
CA LEU A 548 24.60 -32.29 6.99
C LEU A 548 26.00 -32.74 7.43
N GLU A 549 26.27 -34.04 7.51
CA GLU A 549 27.54 -34.56 8.01
C GLU A 549 28.65 -34.40 6.96
N VAL A 550 29.63 -33.56 7.32
CA VAL A 550 30.86 -33.36 6.50
C VAL A 550 31.93 -34.31 7.07
N PRO A 551 32.64 -35.07 6.23
CA PRO A 551 33.72 -35.93 6.69
C PRO A 551 34.82 -35.16 7.40
N GLU A 552 35.48 -35.78 8.37
CA GLU A 552 36.46 -35.15 9.27
C GLU A 552 37.64 -34.51 8.53
N LYS A 553 38.05 -35.10 7.39
CA LYS A 553 39.10 -34.57 6.55
C LYS A 553 38.77 -33.19 5.97
N GLU A 554 37.53 -33.08 5.45
CA GLU A 554 37.03 -31.84 4.86
C GLU A 554 36.72 -30.75 5.95
N LYS A 555 36.31 -31.17 7.15
CA LYS A 555 36.22 -30.27 8.29
C LYS A 555 37.56 -29.67 8.64
N GLN A 556 38.59 -30.49 8.71
CA GLN A 556 39.94 -30.00 9.04
C GLN A 556 40.40 -29.01 7.92
N GLN A 557 40.11 -29.33 6.67
CA GLN A 557 40.43 -28.44 5.54
C GLN A 557 39.75 -27.08 5.69
N ILE A 558 38.43 -27.05 6.09
CA ILE A 558 37.69 -25.80 6.35
C ILE A 558 38.38 -24.99 7.46
N LEU A 559 38.78 -25.65 8.57
CA LEU A 559 39.45 -24.97 9.68
C LEU A 559 40.82 -24.40 9.24
N ASP A 560 41.59 -25.17 8.47
CA ASP A 560 42.89 -24.77 7.93
C ASP A 560 42.73 -23.55 6.99
N ASP A 561 41.75 -23.56 6.13
CA ASP A 561 41.42 -22.45 5.20
C ASP A 561 41.04 -21.16 5.97
N ILE A 562 40.25 -21.29 7.06
CA ILE A 562 39.91 -20.16 7.94
C ILE A 562 41.15 -19.63 8.64
N GLN A 563 42.04 -20.53 9.12
CA GLN A 563 43.28 -20.14 9.82
C GLN A 563 44.24 -19.44 8.85
N GLU A 564 44.33 -19.90 7.61
CA GLU A 564 45.12 -19.23 6.55
C GLU A 564 44.59 -17.79 6.33
N THR A 565 43.28 -17.62 6.26
CA THR A 565 42.63 -16.31 6.11
C THR A 565 42.97 -15.38 7.30
N TYR A 566 42.99 -15.91 8.51
CA TYR A 566 43.40 -15.12 9.70
C TYR A 566 44.83 -14.63 9.57
N GLY A 567 45.74 -15.46 9.02
CA GLY A 567 47.12 -15.07 8.69
C GLY A 567 47.16 -13.91 7.70
N ILE A 568 46.38 -14.00 6.61
CA ILE A 568 46.29 -12.94 5.60
C ILE A 568 45.79 -11.62 6.23
N ILE A 569 44.81 -11.68 7.10
CA ILE A 569 44.23 -10.50 7.77
C ILE A 569 45.25 -9.87 8.73
N SER A 570 46.02 -10.67 9.45
CA SER A 570 47.11 -10.20 10.31
C SER A 570 48.19 -9.46 9.49
N ASP A 571 48.52 -9.99 8.31
CA ASP A 571 49.47 -9.35 7.39
C ASP A 571 48.90 -8.02 6.84
N LEU A 572 47.61 -7.98 6.48
CA LEU A 572 46.95 -6.74 6.03
C LEU A 572 46.96 -5.67 7.13
N THR A 573 46.71 -6.07 8.37
CA THR A 573 46.73 -5.18 9.52
C THR A 573 48.14 -4.62 9.76
N SER A 574 49.16 -5.48 9.67
CA SER A 574 50.58 -5.07 9.75
C SER A 574 50.97 -4.10 8.62
N GLN A 575 50.54 -4.34 7.40
CA GLN A 575 50.76 -3.45 6.28
C GLN A 575 50.08 -2.09 6.48
N TYR A 576 48.91 -2.07 7.08
CA TYR A 576 48.16 -0.84 7.43
C TYR A 576 48.96 -0.04 8.48
N GLU A 577 49.43 -0.68 9.56
CA GLU A 577 50.21 -0.06 10.64
C GLU A 577 51.55 0.52 10.10
N LYS A 578 52.17 -0.17 9.15
CA LYS A 578 53.41 0.26 8.49
C LYS A 578 53.17 1.29 7.38
N GLY A 579 51.92 1.58 7.04
CA GLY A 579 51.56 2.53 5.98
C GLY A 579 51.84 2.05 4.56
N THR A 580 52.03 0.74 4.34
CA THR A 580 52.41 0.14 3.05
C THR A 580 51.20 -0.46 2.32
N LEU A 581 49.98 -0.37 2.89
CA LEU A 581 48.76 -0.92 2.34
C LEU A 581 48.45 -0.27 0.99
N LYS A 582 48.16 -1.06 -0.04
CA LYS A 582 47.72 -0.56 -1.35
C LYS A 582 46.34 0.04 -1.25
N LEU A 583 46.22 1.35 -1.50
CA LEU A 583 44.96 2.06 -1.40
C LEU A 583 44.18 1.94 -2.71
N THR A 584 42.91 1.60 -2.61
CA THR A 584 41.94 1.68 -3.71
C THR A 584 41.60 3.18 -3.93
N ARG A 585 41.46 3.60 -5.20
CA ARG A 585 41.15 4.99 -5.54
C ARG A 585 39.91 5.51 -4.80
N GLY A 586 40.07 6.57 -4.07
CA GLY A 586 38.98 7.28 -3.38
C GLY A 586 38.63 6.77 -2.00
N MET A 587 39.37 5.75 -1.47
CA MET A 587 39.15 5.19 -0.13
C MET A 587 40.21 5.68 0.85
N ARG A 588 39.79 5.91 2.11
CA ARG A 588 40.73 6.15 3.21
C ARG A 588 41.46 4.86 3.58
N PRO A 589 42.68 4.95 4.17
CA PRO A 589 43.42 3.73 4.55
C PRO A 589 42.62 2.78 5.45
N GLU A 590 41.83 3.32 6.40
CA GLU A 590 40.95 2.56 7.28
C GLU A 590 39.84 1.85 6.50
N GLU A 591 39.19 2.59 5.58
CA GLU A 591 38.10 2.05 4.72
C GLU A 591 38.64 0.97 3.76
N ALA A 592 39.85 1.17 3.26
CA ALA A 592 40.52 0.18 2.39
C ALA A 592 40.85 -1.09 3.16
N LEU A 593 41.38 -0.96 4.37
CA LEU A 593 41.66 -2.11 5.26
C LEU A 593 40.38 -2.89 5.54
N GLU A 594 39.30 -2.21 5.96
CA GLU A 594 37.99 -2.84 6.23
C GLU A 594 37.45 -3.57 4.98
N ALA A 595 37.54 -2.93 3.82
CA ALA A 595 37.06 -3.53 2.56
C ALA A 595 37.86 -4.81 2.22
N TYR A 596 39.17 -4.80 2.41
CA TYR A 596 40.01 -5.98 2.18
C TYR A 596 39.70 -7.09 3.16
N ILE A 597 39.57 -6.79 4.46
CA ILE A 597 39.22 -7.76 5.49
C ILE A 597 37.86 -8.42 5.17
N VAL A 598 36.83 -7.63 4.90
CA VAL A 598 35.49 -8.14 4.56
C VAL A 598 35.53 -9.04 3.31
N ASN A 599 36.31 -8.65 2.29
CA ASN A 599 36.46 -9.42 1.06
C ASN A 599 37.12 -10.80 1.34
N GLU A 600 38.23 -10.82 2.11
CA GLU A 600 38.91 -12.08 2.43
C GLU A 600 38.02 -12.99 3.31
N LEU A 601 37.34 -12.43 4.30
CA LEU A 601 36.38 -13.18 5.12
C LEU A 601 35.19 -13.72 4.30
N GLY A 602 34.73 -12.96 3.28
CA GLY A 602 33.72 -13.41 2.34
C GLY A 602 34.20 -14.63 1.53
N LYS A 603 35.45 -14.56 1.03
CA LYS A 603 36.09 -15.68 0.30
C LYS A 603 36.22 -16.92 1.19
N ALA A 604 36.64 -16.73 2.45
CA ALA A 604 36.76 -17.83 3.42
C ALA A 604 35.42 -18.53 3.63
N ARG A 605 34.34 -17.75 3.86
CA ARG A 605 32.97 -18.30 4.00
C ARG A 605 32.55 -19.09 2.75
N ASP A 606 32.76 -18.48 1.59
CA ASP A 606 32.35 -19.12 0.31
C ASP A 606 33.15 -20.39 0.02
N LYS A 607 34.46 -20.39 0.34
CA LYS A 607 35.34 -21.57 0.20
C LYS A 607 34.89 -22.67 1.17
N ALA A 608 34.62 -22.33 2.43
CA ALA A 608 34.10 -23.28 3.43
C ALA A 608 32.77 -23.89 2.98
N GLY A 609 31.87 -23.04 2.43
CA GLY A 609 30.58 -23.48 1.89
C GLY A 609 30.72 -24.38 0.68
N MET A 610 31.64 -24.09 -0.22
CA MET A 610 31.94 -24.95 -1.40
C MET A 610 32.51 -26.28 -0.98
N THR A 611 33.46 -26.32 -0.04
CA THR A 611 34.04 -27.55 0.49
C THR A 611 32.98 -28.44 1.10
N ALA A 612 32.09 -27.84 1.92
CA ALA A 612 30.96 -28.53 2.55
C ALA A 612 29.99 -29.09 1.52
N ASP A 613 29.59 -28.26 0.53
CA ASP A 613 28.66 -28.70 -0.54
C ASP A 613 29.24 -29.84 -1.38
N GLN A 614 30.53 -29.76 -1.76
CA GLN A 614 31.21 -30.79 -2.56
C GLN A 614 31.40 -32.11 -1.81
N SER A 615 31.54 -32.04 -0.48
CA SER A 615 31.73 -33.24 0.35
C SER A 615 30.44 -34.06 0.50
N LEU A 616 29.26 -33.42 0.27
CA LEU A 616 27.99 -34.11 0.34
C LEU A 616 27.70 -34.93 -0.92
N ASP A 617 27.11 -36.12 -0.74
CA ASP A 617 26.73 -37.00 -1.85
C ASP A 617 25.76 -36.30 -2.79
N GLN A 618 25.83 -36.68 -4.09
CA GLN A 618 24.88 -36.17 -5.09
C GLN A 618 23.42 -36.57 -4.82
N SER A 619 23.23 -37.67 -4.09
CA SER A 619 21.89 -38.13 -3.63
C SER A 619 21.38 -37.39 -2.42
N ASN A 620 22.18 -36.49 -1.80
CA ASN A 620 21.81 -35.78 -0.58
C ASN A 620 20.59 -34.87 -0.82
N ALA A 621 19.55 -34.99 0.03
CA ALA A 621 18.29 -34.27 -0.10
C ALA A 621 18.46 -32.74 -0.12
N GLY A 622 19.32 -32.20 0.74
CA GLY A 622 19.60 -30.75 0.80
C GLY A 622 20.25 -30.24 -0.48
N ARG A 623 21.23 -30.99 -0.97
CA ARG A 623 21.95 -30.66 -2.22
C ARG A 623 21.00 -30.71 -3.44
N ILE A 624 20.14 -31.74 -3.50
CA ILE A 624 19.12 -31.84 -4.55
C ILE A 624 18.20 -30.60 -4.53
N MET A 625 17.67 -30.23 -3.35
CA MET A 625 16.79 -29.06 -3.20
C MET A 625 17.46 -27.76 -3.63
N ALA A 626 18.71 -27.54 -3.22
CA ALA A 626 19.48 -26.31 -3.55
C ALA A 626 19.81 -26.26 -5.04
N THR A 627 20.31 -27.36 -5.62
CA THR A 627 20.74 -27.46 -7.03
C THR A 627 19.54 -27.29 -7.99
N THR A 628 18.40 -27.89 -7.66
CA THR A 628 17.19 -27.79 -8.47
C THR A 628 16.45 -26.45 -8.27
N GLY A 629 16.85 -25.66 -7.27
CA GLY A 629 16.18 -24.40 -6.93
C GLY A 629 14.83 -24.58 -6.23
N ALA A 630 14.56 -25.77 -5.70
CA ALA A 630 13.31 -26.06 -5.00
C ALA A 630 13.22 -25.30 -3.66
N ARG A 631 14.30 -25.36 -2.86
CA ARG A 631 14.37 -24.65 -1.57
C ARG A 631 15.83 -24.53 -1.14
N GLY A 632 16.20 -23.39 -0.61
CA GLY A 632 17.55 -23.14 -0.15
C GLY A 632 18.52 -22.83 -1.29
N SER A 633 19.77 -22.74 -0.95
CA SER A 633 20.88 -22.45 -1.87
C SER A 633 22.15 -23.11 -1.33
N SER A 634 23.21 -23.15 -2.13
CA SER A 634 24.53 -23.60 -1.66
C SER A 634 25.03 -22.79 -0.47
N LEU A 635 24.66 -21.50 -0.39
CA LEU A 635 24.99 -20.65 0.76
C LEU A 635 24.34 -21.19 2.06
N ASN A 636 23.08 -21.65 2.00
CA ASN A 636 22.40 -22.22 3.17
C ASN A 636 23.09 -23.51 3.62
N ILE A 637 23.47 -24.37 2.68
CA ILE A 637 24.22 -25.60 2.98
C ILE A 637 25.56 -25.22 3.65
N GLY A 638 26.27 -24.22 3.09
CA GLY A 638 27.51 -23.72 3.64
C GLY A 638 27.37 -23.22 5.08
N GLN A 639 26.30 -22.50 5.40
CA GLN A 639 26.03 -22.00 6.76
C GLN A 639 25.65 -23.14 7.71
N MET A 640 24.97 -24.16 7.22
CA MET A 640 24.55 -25.30 8.04
C MET A 640 25.68 -26.25 8.36
N ALA A 641 26.59 -26.49 7.39
CA ALA A 641 27.62 -27.54 7.47
C ALA A 641 29.07 -27.02 7.36
N GLY A 642 29.32 -25.82 6.85
CA GLY A 642 30.65 -25.22 6.70
C GLY A 642 30.94 -24.15 7.76
N ALA A 643 30.64 -22.89 7.47
CA ALA A 643 30.80 -21.77 8.41
C ALA A 643 29.74 -20.69 8.17
N LEU A 644 29.25 -20.07 9.22
CA LEU A 644 28.28 -18.98 9.11
C LEU A 644 28.89 -17.72 8.45
N GLY A 645 30.15 -17.44 8.76
CA GLY A 645 30.87 -16.32 8.20
C GLY A 645 30.66 -15.00 8.94
N GLN A 646 31.04 -13.89 8.28
CA GLN A 646 31.00 -12.57 8.87
C GLN A 646 29.58 -12.09 9.13
N GLN A 647 29.29 -11.71 10.36
CA GLN A 647 28.05 -11.02 10.76
C GLN A 647 28.27 -9.53 10.56
N SER A 648 27.28 -8.86 10.00
CA SER A 648 27.39 -7.42 9.68
C SER A 648 26.20 -6.64 10.23
N ARG A 649 26.44 -5.35 10.47
CA ARG A 649 25.44 -4.37 10.85
C ARG A 649 25.66 -3.11 10.00
N ARG A 650 24.65 -2.69 9.29
CA ARG A 650 24.67 -1.53 8.36
C ARG A 650 25.79 -1.65 7.30
N GLY A 651 26.09 -2.88 6.87
CA GLY A 651 27.11 -3.15 5.85
C GLY A 651 28.54 -3.23 6.36
N ASN A 652 28.76 -2.96 7.64
CA ASN A 652 30.09 -2.98 8.28
C ASN A 652 30.22 -4.17 9.23
N ARG A 653 31.45 -4.56 9.55
CA ARG A 653 31.72 -5.51 10.61
C ARG A 653 31.22 -4.95 11.94
N LEU A 654 30.96 -5.80 12.91
CA LEU A 654 30.48 -5.39 14.23
C LEU A 654 31.60 -4.70 15.01
N HIS A 655 31.45 -3.44 15.37
CA HIS A 655 32.46 -2.67 16.08
C HIS A 655 31.89 -1.78 17.20
N ASP A 656 30.57 -1.58 17.20
CA ASP A 656 29.87 -0.72 18.17
C ASP A 656 29.31 -1.57 19.30
N GLY A 657 29.43 -1.11 20.51
CA GLY A 657 28.89 -1.74 21.70
C GLY A 657 29.55 -1.15 22.92
N TYR A 658 30.85 -1.07 22.88
CA TYR A 658 31.70 -0.43 23.89
C TYR A 658 32.68 0.51 23.17
N ASN A 659 33.54 1.19 23.92
CA ASN A 659 34.52 2.08 23.34
C ASN A 659 35.54 1.26 22.51
N ASN A 660 35.54 1.47 21.20
CA ASN A 660 36.44 0.84 20.23
C ASN A 660 36.50 -0.71 20.27
N ARG A 661 35.39 -1.35 20.68
CA ARG A 661 35.25 -2.82 20.68
C ARG A 661 33.78 -3.22 20.75
N ALA A 662 33.44 -4.38 20.23
CA ALA A 662 32.07 -4.86 20.17
C ALA A 662 31.58 -5.47 21.49
N LEU A 663 32.46 -6.15 22.23
CA LEU A 663 32.17 -6.80 23.51
C LEU A 663 33.31 -6.60 24.48
N PRO A 664 33.06 -6.63 25.80
CA PRO A 664 34.11 -6.44 26.83
C PRO A 664 35.15 -7.58 26.86
N HIS A 665 34.90 -8.70 26.24
CA HIS A 665 35.78 -9.87 26.13
C HIS A 665 37.01 -9.61 25.24
N TYR A 666 36.96 -8.62 24.39
CA TYR A 666 38.01 -8.28 23.43
C TYR A 666 38.74 -7.02 23.85
N GLN A 667 40.00 -6.88 23.43
CA GLN A 667 40.78 -5.69 23.65
C GLN A 667 40.28 -4.52 22.78
N GLU A 668 40.53 -3.29 23.21
CA GLU A 668 40.22 -2.11 22.43
C GLU A 668 41.08 -2.09 21.17
N HIS A 669 40.49 -1.69 20.04
CA HIS A 669 41.16 -1.64 18.73
C HIS A 669 41.64 -3.00 18.18
N ASP A 670 41.16 -4.10 18.71
CA ASP A 670 41.50 -5.44 18.21
C ASP A 670 40.82 -5.67 16.85
N ASN A 671 41.58 -5.78 15.76
CA ASN A 671 41.11 -5.99 14.39
C ASN A 671 40.91 -7.48 14.02
N ASN A 672 41.07 -8.38 14.98
CA ASN A 672 40.90 -9.83 14.77
C ASN A 672 39.48 -10.13 14.27
N PRO A 673 39.29 -11.02 13.28
CA PRO A 673 37.95 -11.40 12.81
C PRO A 673 36.95 -11.80 13.89
N ASP A 674 37.41 -12.60 14.90
CA ASP A 674 36.56 -13.03 16.02
C ASP A 674 36.03 -11.84 16.83
N ALA A 675 36.83 -10.76 16.99
CA ALA A 675 36.43 -9.56 17.75
C ALA A 675 35.35 -8.73 17.05
N HIS A 676 35.24 -8.87 15.74
CA HIS A 676 34.32 -8.11 14.91
C HIS A 676 33.19 -8.94 14.29
N GLY A 677 32.91 -10.13 14.87
CA GLY A 677 31.73 -10.91 14.55
C GLY A 677 31.89 -11.92 13.41
N PHE A 678 33.08 -12.39 13.14
CA PHE A 678 33.26 -13.53 12.25
C PHE A 678 32.89 -14.82 12.98
N VAL A 679 31.98 -15.60 12.44
CA VAL A 679 31.50 -16.86 13.03
C VAL A 679 32.10 -18.00 12.20
N LYS A 680 33.08 -18.70 12.79
CA LYS A 680 33.74 -19.83 12.15
C LYS A 680 32.97 -21.13 12.30
N SER A 681 32.09 -21.21 13.30
CA SER A 681 31.24 -22.38 13.54
C SER A 681 30.05 -22.44 12.55
N ASN A 682 29.39 -23.56 12.51
CA ASN A 682 28.19 -23.82 11.69
C ASN A 682 27.00 -24.24 12.58
N TYR A 683 25.80 -24.30 11.99
CA TYR A 683 24.58 -24.63 12.73
C TYR A 683 24.55 -26.08 13.22
N ARG A 684 25.18 -27.00 12.48
CA ARG A 684 25.19 -28.41 12.84
C ARG A 684 25.99 -28.66 14.13
N GLU A 685 27.18 -28.06 14.23
CA GLU A 685 28.06 -28.22 15.38
C GLU A 685 27.65 -27.33 16.57
N GLY A 686 26.94 -26.25 16.26
CA GLY A 686 26.50 -25.26 17.25
C GLY A 686 27.45 -24.09 17.36
N LEU A 687 26.98 -23.00 17.96
CA LEU A 687 27.69 -21.74 18.09
C LEU A 687 28.14 -21.53 19.52
N SER A 688 29.31 -20.94 19.71
CA SER A 688 29.76 -20.48 21.04
C SER A 688 28.84 -19.32 21.49
N ALA A 689 28.88 -18.98 22.79
CA ALA A 689 28.04 -17.90 23.34
C ALA A 689 28.31 -16.55 22.66
N LEU A 690 29.57 -16.25 22.37
CA LEU A 690 30.00 -15.01 21.71
C LEU A 690 29.53 -15.00 20.25
N GLU A 691 29.75 -16.07 19.50
CA GLU A 691 29.29 -16.23 18.12
C GLU A 691 27.78 -16.12 18.02
N PHE A 692 27.05 -16.75 18.95
CA PHE A 692 25.58 -16.66 18.98
C PHE A 692 25.13 -15.21 19.18
N PHE A 693 25.77 -14.48 20.11
CA PHE A 693 25.42 -13.08 20.37
C PHE A 693 25.66 -12.23 19.13
N PHE A 694 26.77 -12.38 18.45
CA PHE A 694 27.06 -11.67 17.20
C PHE A 694 26.05 -12.01 16.09
N HIS A 695 25.69 -13.28 15.99
CA HIS A 695 24.68 -13.73 15.03
C HIS A 695 23.30 -13.12 15.35
N ALA A 696 22.94 -13.02 16.62
CA ALA A 696 21.71 -12.37 17.07
C ALA A 696 21.69 -10.87 16.71
N MET A 697 22.83 -10.17 16.85
CA MET A 697 22.96 -8.76 16.47
C MET A 697 22.73 -8.55 14.96
N GLY A 698 23.36 -9.39 14.13
CA GLY A 698 23.19 -9.35 12.68
C GLY A 698 21.75 -9.70 12.26
N GLY A 699 21.19 -10.76 12.84
CA GLY A 699 19.82 -11.21 12.57
C GLY A 699 18.75 -10.18 12.96
N ARG A 700 18.96 -9.47 14.07
CA ARG A 700 18.05 -8.40 14.55
C ARG A 700 17.86 -7.33 13.47
N GLU A 701 18.93 -6.92 12.80
CA GLU A 701 18.83 -5.93 11.71
C GLU A 701 17.91 -6.42 10.57
N GLY A 702 18.04 -7.68 10.18
CA GLY A 702 17.18 -8.28 9.14
C GLY A 702 15.70 -8.28 9.53
N LEU A 703 15.40 -8.61 10.79
CA LEU A 703 14.02 -8.60 11.31
C LEU A 703 13.42 -7.19 11.30
N VAL A 704 14.20 -6.18 11.75
CA VAL A 704 13.77 -4.77 11.76
C VAL A 704 13.55 -4.27 10.33
N ASP A 705 14.46 -4.57 9.41
CA ASP A 705 14.33 -4.18 7.99
C ASP A 705 13.06 -4.77 7.36
N THR A 706 12.75 -6.04 7.65
CA THR A 706 11.53 -6.70 7.14
C THR A 706 10.27 -6.00 7.65
N ALA A 707 10.20 -5.68 8.95
CA ALA A 707 9.04 -5.01 9.56
C ALA A 707 8.82 -3.60 8.97
N VAL A 708 9.90 -2.83 8.80
CA VAL A 708 9.83 -1.46 8.24
C VAL A 708 9.48 -1.51 6.74
N ARG A 709 10.06 -2.43 6.00
CA ARG A 709 9.81 -2.63 4.56
C ARG A 709 8.34 -2.90 4.28
N THR A 710 7.71 -3.74 5.08
CA THR A 710 6.28 -4.10 4.95
C THR A 710 5.41 -2.83 4.98
N GLN A 711 5.67 -1.93 5.94
CA GLN A 711 4.95 -0.67 6.07
C GLN A 711 5.20 0.26 4.86
N GLN A 712 6.47 0.47 4.50
CA GLN A 712 6.86 1.40 3.44
C GLN A 712 6.37 0.95 2.06
N SER A 713 6.53 -0.33 1.73
CA SER A 713 6.08 -0.88 0.45
C SER A 713 4.56 -0.86 0.34
N GLY A 714 3.84 -1.18 1.41
CA GLY A 714 2.38 -1.10 1.47
C GLY A 714 1.86 0.32 1.26
N TYR A 715 2.50 1.31 1.88
CA TYR A 715 2.14 2.72 1.72
C TYR A 715 2.44 3.22 0.30
N MET A 716 3.57 2.82 -0.27
CA MET A 716 3.91 3.13 -1.68
C MET A 716 2.85 2.53 -2.63
N GLN A 717 2.51 1.25 -2.45
CA GLN A 717 1.53 0.56 -3.30
C GLN A 717 0.15 1.24 -3.23
N ARG A 718 -0.30 1.61 -2.01
CA ARG A 718 -1.57 2.33 -1.83
C ARG A 718 -1.59 3.65 -2.60
N ARG A 719 -0.50 4.44 -2.53
CA ARG A 719 -0.40 5.71 -3.26
C ARG A 719 -0.42 5.50 -4.77
N LEU A 720 0.29 4.48 -5.26
CA LEU A 720 0.30 4.11 -6.69
C LEU A 720 -1.10 3.73 -7.17
N ILE A 721 -1.80 2.88 -6.42
CA ILE A 721 -3.17 2.45 -6.77
C ILE A 721 -4.10 3.67 -6.82
N ASN A 722 -4.09 4.53 -5.78
CA ASN A 722 -4.95 5.73 -5.74
C ASN A 722 -4.66 6.70 -6.89
N ALA A 723 -3.40 6.79 -7.33
CA ALA A 723 -3.01 7.67 -8.43
C ALA A 723 -3.44 7.14 -9.81
N LEU A 724 -3.48 5.83 -9.97
CA LEU A 724 -3.64 5.18 -11.27
C LEU A 724 -4.99 4.42 -11.43
N GLU A 725 -5.81 4.29 -10.38
CA GLU A 725 -7.00 3.43 -10.39
C GLU A 725 -8.05 3.80 -11.44
N HIS A 726 -8.08 5.06 -11.86
CA HIS A 726 -9.06 5.54 -12.83
C HIS A 726 -8.59 5.43 -14.30
N ILE A 727 -7.34 5.00 -14.52
CA ILE A 727 -6.75 4.89 -15.87
C ILE A 727 -7.18 3.56 -16.49
N ARG A 728 -7.78 3.63 -17.68
CA ARG A 728 -8.28 2.45 -18.38
C ARG A 728 -8.02 2.52 -19.88
N LEU A 729 -8.12 1.37 -20.53
CA LEU A 729 -8.03 1.24 -21.98
C LEU A 729 -9.42 1.47 -22.61
N GLU A 730 -9.48 2.37 -23.58
CA GLU A 730 -10.72 2.66 -24.32
C GLU A 730 -10.84 1.80 -25.59
N TYR A 731 -12.01 1.81 -26.20
CA TYR A 731 -12.33 0.98 -27.40
C TYR A 731 -11.48 1.35 -28.63
N ASP A 732 -10.92 2.57 -28.67
CA ASP A 732 -10.03 3.02 -29.76
C ASP A 732 -8.58 2.58 -29.58
N GLY A 733 -8.28 1.85 -28.49
CA GLY A 733 -6.91 1.38 -28.16
C GLY A 733 -6.05 2.40 -27.41
N THR A 734 -6.59 3.59 -27.09
CA THR A 734 -5.88 4.61 -26.29
C THR A 734 -6.11 4.36 -24.81
N VAL A 735 -5.09 4.72 -24.01
CA VAL A 735 -5.18 4.70 -22.55
C VAL A 735 -5.57 6.11 -22.08
N ARG A 736 -6.67 6.21 -21.33
CA ARG A 736 -7.22 7.50 -20.90
C ARG A 736 -7.51 7.59 -19.40
N ASP A 737 -7.54 8.84 -18.93
CA ASP A 737 -7.99 9.19 -17.59
C ASP A 737 -9.52 9.44 -17.58
N PRO A 738 -10.16 9.68 -16.40
CA PRO A 738 -11.61 9.92 -16.32
C PRO A 738 -12.10 11.16 -17.07
N HIS A 739 -11.22 12.11 -17.36
CA HIS A 739 -11.55 13.35 -18.07
C HIS A 739 -11.42 13.21 -19.60
N GLY A 740 -11.01 12.02 -20.07
CA GLY A 740 -10.84 11.75 -21.49
C GLY A 740 -9.47 12.14 -22.06
N HIS A 741 -8.55 12.62 -21.22
CA HIS A 741 -7.19 12.95 -21.69
C HIS A 741 -6.43 11.67 -22.05
N ILE A 742 -5.71 11.69 -23.16
CA ILE A 742 -4.93 10.54 -23.63
C ILE A 742 -3.61 10.49 -22.86
N ILE A 743 -3.40 9.40 -22.12
CA ILE A 743 -2.15 9.13 -21.39
C ILE A 743 -1.15 8.38 -22.29
N GLN A 744 -1.66 7.39 -23.06
CA GLN A 744 -0.89 6.68 -24.08
C GLN A 744 -1.75 6.49 -25.32
N PHE A 745 -1.15 6.66 -26.50
CA PHE A 745 -1.84 6.41 -27.78
C PHE A 745 -2.03 4.92 -28.05
N LEU A 746 -1.11 4.10 -27.55
CA LEU A 746 -1.16 2.63 -27.64
C LEU A 746 -0.61 2.05 -26.34
N TYR A 747 -1.34 1.17 -25.69
CA TYR A 747 -0.95 0.56 -24.41
C TYR A 747 0.43 -0.10 -24.53
N GLY A 748 1.37 0.27 -23.66
CA GLY A 748 2.73 -0.27 -23.63
C GLY A 748 3.55 -0.05 -24.91
N GLU A 749 3.10 0.83 -25.80
CA GLU A 749 3.65 1.12 -27.13
C GLU A 749 3.45 -0.01 -28.16
N ASP A 750 2.98 -1.20 -27.75
CA ASP A 750 2.80 -2.36 -28.62
C ASP A 750 1.37 -2.92 -28.62
N GLY A 751 0.52 -2.51 -27.67
CA GLY A 751 -0.87 -2.96 -27.55
C GLY A 751 -1.03 -4.41 -27.09
N ILE A 752 -0.02 -4.99 -26.44
CA ILE A 752 0.00 -6.40 -26.03
C ILE A 752 -0.32 -6.52 -24.53
N ASP A 753 -1.18 -7.48 -24.20
CA ASP A 753 -1.45 -7.88 -22.82
C ASP A 753 -0.34 -8.83 -22.35
N VAL A 754 0.45 -8.39 -21.39
CA VAL A 754 1.60 -9.16 -20.87
C VAL A 754 1.14 -10.51 -20.29
N ALA A 755 -0.06 -10.59 -19.73
CA ALA A 755 -0.62 -11.85 -19.19
C ALA A 755 -0.91 -12.88 -20.31
N LYS A 756 -1.06 -12.43 -21.57
CA LYS A 756 -1.28 -13.30 -22.73
C LYS A 756 -0.04 -13.44 -23.62
N SER A 757 1.10 -12.90 -23.16
CA SER A 757 2.37 -12.85 -23.88
C SER A 757 3.29 -14.00 -23.47
N ASP A 758 4.42 -14.13 -24.16
CA ASP A 758 5.51 -15.03 -23.81
C ASP A 758 6.72 -14.17 -23.41
N HIS A 759 6.91 -13.99 -22.10
CA HIS A 759 7.96 -13.13 -21.51
C HIS A 759 7.96 -11.69 -22.07
N GLY A 760 6.74 -11.15 -22.26
CA GLY A 760 6.52 -9.77 -22.72
C GLY A 760 6.45 -9.60 -24.23
N GLU A 761 6.72 -10.65 -25.02
CA GLU A 761 6.55 -10.66 -26.49
C GLU A 761 5.27 -11.42 -26.86
N ALA A 762 4.58 -10.99 -27.90
CA ALA A 762 3.31 -11.61 -28.32
C ALA A 762 3.44 -13.13 -28.53
N PHE A 763 4.60 -13.58 -29.02
CA PHE A 763 4.97 -14.99 -29.16
C PHE A 763 6.47 -15.12 -29.41
N ASN A 764 7.04 -16.27 -29.05
CA ASN A 764 8.47 -16.55 -29.30
C ASN A 764 8.65 -17.04 -30.75
N VAL A 765 9.25 -16.19 -31.58
CA VAL A 765 9.46 -16.42 -33.01
C VAL A 765 10.35 -17.66 -33.26
N ASN A 766 11.44 -17.78 -32.52
CA ASN A 766 12.42 -18.90 -32.73
C ASN A 766 11.77 -20.25 -32.42
N ARG A 767 11.03 -20.32 -31.30
CA ARG A 767 10.31 -21.55 -30.92
C ARG A 767 9.26 -21.95 -31.96
N LEU A 768 8.57 -20.97 -32.53
CA LEU A 768 7.56 -21.23 -33.57
C LEU A 768 8.21 -21.78 -34.82
N ILE A 769 9.35 -21.22 -35.25
CA ILE A 769 10.15 -21.66 -36.40
C ILE A 769 10.69 -23.07 -36.15
N GLU A 770 11.32 -23.33 -35.01
CA GLU A 770 11.88 -24.63 -34.62
C GLU A 770 10.82 -25.73 -34.64
N SER A 771 9.65 -25.46 -34.04
CA SER A 771 8.55 -26.43 -33.99
C SER A 771 8.04 -26.80 -35.39
N GLN A 772 8.06 -25.84 -36.32
CA GLN A 772 7.64 -26.10 -37.70
C GLN A 772 8.76 -26.77 -38.51
N THR A 773 10.05 -26.43 -38.25
CA THR A 773 11.21 -27.04 -38.91
C THR A 773 11.28 -28.54 -38.66
N ILE A 774 10.85 -29.04 -37.51
CA ILE A 774 10.81 -30.46 -37.16
C ILE A 774 9.82 -31.24 -38.07
N ILE A 775 8.74 -30.55 -38.48
CA ILE A 775 7.62 -31.19 -39.24
C ILE A 775 7.82 -31.00 -40.75
N ASP A 776 8.47 -29.91 -41.14
CA ASP A 776 8.63 -29.50 -42.55
C ASP A 776 9.72 -30.27 -43.28
N SER A 777 9.34 -30.99 -44.34
CA SER A 777 10.26 -31.77 -45.20
C SER A 777 10.40 -31.16 -46.61
N GLY A 778 9.86 -29.94 -46.84
CA GLY A 778 9.88 -29.29 -48.14
C GLY A 778 11.21 -28.63 -48.50
N LYS A 779 11.32 -28.18 -49.77
CA LYS A 779 12.51 -27.42 -50.21
C LYS A 779 12.53 -26.03 -49.57
N LYS A 780 13.73 -25.56 -49.21
CA LYS A 780 13.94 -24.26 -48.59
C LYS A 780 13.37 -23.13 -49.48
N ALA A 781 12.59 -22.23 -48.88
CA ALA A 781 11.98 -21.08 -49.57
C ALA A 781 13.02 -20.05 -49.98
N THR A 782 12.77 -19.36 -51.10
CA THR A 782 13.65 -18.27 -51.55
C THR A 782 13.48 -17.04 -50.67
N ARG A 783 14.50 -16.19 -50.66
CA ARG A 783 14.49 -14.90 -49.89
C ARG A 783 13.30 -14.02 -50.27
N GLU A 784 12.96 -13.98 -51.57
CA GLU A 784 11.86 -13.15 -52.09
C GLU A 784 10.50 -13.66 -51.60
N GLU A 785 10.27 -14.96 -51.61
CA GLU A 785 9.04 -15.61 -51.12
C GLU A 785 8.84 -15.33 -49.61
N ILE A 786 9.92 -15.47 -48.83
CA ILE A 786 9.87 -15.19 -47.37
C ILE A 786 9.51 -13.75 -47.13
N LEU A 787 10.11 -12.78 -47.82
CA LEU A 787 9.81 -11.36 -47.67
C LEU A 787 8.38 -11.01 -48.08
N GLU A 788 7.87 -11.64 -49.14
CA GLU A 788 6.47 -11.46 -49.58
C GLU A 788 5.48 -11.99 -48.51
N LEU A 789 5.72 -13.21 -47.98
CA LEU A 789 4.90 -13.80 -46.92
C LEU A 789 4.95 -12.94 -45.65
N SER A 790 6.15 -12.54 -45.25
CA SER A 790 6.31 -11.66 -44.09
C SER A 790 5.51 -10.38 -44.29
N LYS A 791 5.66 -9.65 -45.40
CA LYS A 791 4.91 -8.43 -45.69
C LYS A 791 3.39 -8.66 -45.68
N LYS A 792 2.92 -9.79 -46.19
CA LYS A 792 1.47 -10.14 -46.26
C LYS A 792 0.86 -10.31 -44.87
N TYR A 793 1.52 -11.06 -43.97
CA TYR A 793 0.94 -11.50 -42.71
C TYR A 793 1.34 -10.63 -41.51
N THR A 794 2.46 -9.87 -41.58
CA THR A 794 2.95 -9.04 -40.43
C THR A 794 2.55 -7.56 -40.52
N LYS A 795 1.57 -7.20 -41.36
CA LYS A 795 1.12 -5.79 -41.51
C LYS A 795 0.72 -5.12 -40.21
N THR A 796 0.05 -5.87 -39.34
CA THR A 796 -0.47 -5.38 -38.06
C THR A 796 0.52 -5.45 -36.89
N PHE A 797 1.68 -6.08 -37.11
CA PHE A 797 2.69 -6.28 -36.05
C PHE A 797 3.44 -4.98 -35.76
N ASN A 798 3.92 -4.84 -34.52
CA ASN A 798 4.80 -3.71 -34.18
C ASN A 798 6.13 -3.86 -34.97
N PRO A 799 6.87 -2.77 -35.20
CA PRO A 799 8.08 -2.79 -36.06
C PRO A 799 9.14 -3.80 -35.60
N ARG A 800 9.34 -3.94 -34.28
CA ARG A 800 10.33 -4.85 -33.69
C ARG A 800 9.98 -6.31 -33.98
N LEU A 801 8.74 -6.71 -33.72
CA LEU A 801 8.28 -8.09 -33.95
C LEU A 801 8.28 -8.43 -35.44
N LYS A 802 7.92 -7.47 -36.29
CA LYS A 802 7.95 -7.63 -37.75
C LYS A 802 9.36 -7.95 -38.24
N GLN A 803 10.35 -7.23 -37.70
CA GLN A 803 11.76 -7.46 -38.02
C GLN A 803 12.22 -8.85 -37.53
N LEU A 804 11.91 -9.20 -36.27
CA LEU A 804 12.28 -10.51 -35.69
C LEU A 804 11.71 -11.68 -36.50
N VAL A 805 10.45 -11.56 -36.96
CA VAL A 805 9.82 -12.62 -37.79
C VAL A 805 10.52 -12.69 -39.17
N SER A 806 10.83 -11.55 -39.77
CA SER A 806 11.51 -11.53 -41.08
C SER A 806 12.91 -12.16 -40.99
N ASP A 807 13.69 -11.73 -40.00
CA ASP A 807 15.06 -12.20 -39.77
C ASP A 807 15.07 -13.70 -39.42
N GLY A 808 14.19 -14.11 -38.50
CA GLY A 808 14.09 -15.53 -38.12
C GLY A 808 13.70 -16.45 -39.25
N LEU A 809 12.78 -16.02 -40.10
CA LEU A 809 12.37 -16.80 -41.29
C LEU A 809 13.48 -16.89 -42.33
N LEU A 810 14.25 -15.79 -42.53
CA LEU A 810 15.38 -15.77 -43.46
C LEU A 810 16.49 -16.72 -43.01
N ASP A 811 16.73 -16.82 -41.69
CA ASP A 811 17.75 -17.74 -41.14
C ASP A 811 17.28 -19.19 -41.09
N SER A 812 15.97 -19.42 -41.22
CA SER A 812 15.37 -20.78 -41.13
C SER A 812 15.60 -21.61 -42.40
N LYS A 813 15.37 -22.93 -42.28
CA LYS A 813 15.44 -23.90 -43.39
C LYS A 813 14.03 -24.29 -43.86
N LEU A 814 13.00 -23.50 -43.53
CA LEU A 814 11.59 -23.79 -43.83
C LEU A 814 11.28 -23.69 -45.33
N SER A 815 10.36 -24.52 -45.76
CA SER A 815 9.75 -24.43 -47.09
C SER A 815 8.80 -23.25 -47.15
N LYS A 816 8.31 -22.88 -48.34
CA LYS A 816 7.33 -21.81 -48.54
C LYS A 816 6.05 -22.09 -47.73
N GLU A 817 5.58 -23.34 -47.74
CA GLU A 817 4.38 -23.75 -46.99
C GLU A 817 4.62 -23.68 -45.47
N GLY A 818 5.78 -24.14 -45.02
CA GLY A 818 6.22 -24.08 -43.63
C GLY A 818 6.28 -22.64 -43.13
N ALA A 819 6.89 -21.73 -43.92
CA ALA A 819 6.96 -20.29 -43.60
C ALA A 819 5.58 -19.63 -43.51
N GLU A 820 4.67 -20.02 -44.44
CA GLU A 820 3.28 -19.49 -44.41
C GLU A 820 2.52 -19.96 -43.16
N ILE A 821 2.71 -21.22 -42.74
CA ILE A 821 2.10 -21.76 -41.49
C ILE A 821 2.63 -20.99 -40.28
N VAL A 822 3.94 -20.71 -40.21
CA VAL A 822 4.54 -19.91 -39.14
C VAL A 822 3.90 -18.51 -39.10
N CYS A 823 3.78 -17.86 -40.26
CA CYS A 823 3.17 -16.52 -40.34
C CYS A 823 1.69 -16.52 -39.91
N LYS A 824 0.91 -17.52 -40.35
CA LYS A 824 -0.52 -17.63 -39.97
C LYS A 824 -0.68 -17.92 -38.49
N LYS A 825 0.12 -18.84 -37.92
CA LYS A 825 0.13 -19.11 -36.46
C LYS A 825 0.55 -17.87 -35.68
N GLY A 826 1.61 -17.18 -36.16
CA GLY A 826 2.06 -15.92 -35.53
C GLY A 826 0.99 -14.85 -35.52
N LEU A 827 0.27 -14.68 -36.63
CA LEU A 827 -0.84 -13.70 -36.69
C LEU A 827 -1.98 -14.07 -35.72
N SER A 828 -2.31 -15.36 -35.64
CA SER A 828 -3.32 -15.83 -34.69
C SER A 828 -2.90 -15.57 -33.23
N LEU A 829 -1.65 -15.86 -32.88
CA LEU A 829 -1.11 -15.62 -31.53
C LEU A 829 -1.05 -14.13 -31.21
N TYR A 830 -0.61 -13.29 -32.16
CA TYR A 830 -0.56 -11.84 -32.02
C TYR A 830 -1.96 -11.27 -31.72
N ASN A 831 -2.97 -11.70 -32.46
CA ASN A 831 -4.36 -11.24 -32.26
C ASN A 831 -4.91 -11.69 -30.90
N LYS A 832 -4.52 -12.87 -30.40
CA LYS A 832 -4.91 -13.36 -29.06
C LYS A 832 -4.18 -12.60 -27.93
N ALA A 833 -2.97 -12.12 -28.22
CA ALA A 833 -2.15 -11.41 -27.24
C ALA A 833 -2.53 -9.94 -27.09
N LYS A 834 -3.37 -9.39 -27.97
CA LYS A 834 -3.83 -7.99 -27.87
C LYS A 834 -4.61 -7.76 -26.59
N VAL A 835 -4.36 -6.59 -25.98
CA VAL A 835 -5.08 -6.14 -24.79
C VAL A 835 -6.55 -5.87 -25.12
N GLU A 836 -7.44 -6.24 -24.21
CA GLU A 836 -8.90 -6.08 -24.39
C GLU A 836 -9.35 -4.66 -23.96
N PRO A 837 -10.21 -4.01 -24.75
CA PRO A 837 -10.78 -2.71 -24.33
C PRO A 837 -11.52 -2.82 -23.00
N GLY A 838 -11.46 -1.74 -22.20
CA GLY A 838 -12.09 -1.68 -20.88
C GLY A 838 -11.20 -2.18 -19.74
N GLN A 839 -10.02 -2.72 -20.04
CA GLN A 839 -9.12 -3.24 -19.00
C GLN A 839 -8.58 -2.13 -18.11
N ALA A 840 -8.53 -2.37 -16.78
CA ALA A 840 -8.05 -1.43 -15.77
C ALA A 840 -6.51 -1.46 -15.73
N VAL A 841 -5.88 -0.94 -16.79
CA VAL A 841 -4.42 -0.99 -16.99
C VAL A 841 -3.66 -0.22 -15.91
N GLY A 842 -4.26 0.83 -15.35
CA GLY A 842 -3.65 1.60 -14.26
C GLY A 842 -3.48 0.77 -12.99
N ILE A 843 -4.50 -0.01 -12.61
CA ILE A 843 -4.43 -0.90 -11.43
C ILE A 843 -3.38 -1.99 -11.66
N ILE A 844 -3.37 -2.60 -12.85
CA ILE A 844 -2.39 -3.65 -13.20
C ILE A 844 -0.96 -3.09 -13.11
N THR A 845 -0.73 -1.86 -13.60
CA THR A 845 0.57 -1.18 -13.51
C THR A 845 0.97 -0.95 -12.06
N ALA A 846 0.07 -0.39 -11.24
CA ALA A 846 0.32 -0.12 -9.82
C ALA A 846 0.67 -1.39 -9.04
N GLN A 847 -0.05 -2.47 -9.29
CA GLN A 847 0.20 -3.78 -8.67
C GLN A 847 1.53 -4.40 -9.14
N SER A 848 1.85 -4.27 -10.43
CA SER A 848 3.07 -4.82 -11.02
C SER A 848 4.35 -4.12 -10.52
N ILE A 849 4.24 -2.84 -10.12
CA ILE A 849 5.33 -2.08 -9.49
C ILE A 849 5.37 -2.34 -7.98
N GLY A 850 4.22 -2.39 -7.33
CA GLY A 850 4.11 -2.52 -5.87
C GLY A 850 4.51 -3.89 -5.33
N GLU A 851 4.10 -4.97 -6.00
CA GLU A 851 4.38 -6.35 -5.55
C GLU A 851 5.90 -6.61 -5.40
N PRO A 852 6.73 -6.37 -6.44
CA PRO A 852 8.17 -6.60 -6.26
C PRO A 852 8.81 -5.64 -5.25
N GLY A 853 8.24 -4.45 -5.04
CA GLY A 853 8.70 -3.51 -4.00
C GLY A 853 8.70 -4.10 -2.60
N THR A 854 7.75 -5.00 -2.32
CA THR A 854 7.63 -5.70 -1.03
C THR A 854 8.82 -6.64 -0.79
N GLN A 855 9.46 -7.12 -1.85
CA GLN A 855 10.61 -8.05 -1.80
C GLN A 855 11.96 -7.35 -1.88
N MET A 856 12.00 -6.03 -2.16
CA MET A 856 13.23 -5.26 -2.24
C MET A 856 13.85 -5.01 -0.86
N THR A 857 15.19 -4.94 -0.78
CA THR A 857 15.88 -4.56 0.45
C THR A 857 15.74 -3.06 0.71
N LEU A 858 15.71 -2.66 1.98
CA LEU A 858 15.68 -1.24 2.39
C LEU A 858 17.02 -0.55 2.21
N ARG A 859 18.08 -1.32 2.20
CA ARG A 859 19.45 -0.80 2.17
C ARG A 859 20.21 -1.37 0.97
N THR A 860 21.12 -0.56 0.50
CA THR A 860 22.12 -0.98 -0.49
C THR A 860 23.10 -1.94 0.18
N PHE A 861 23.26 -3.12 -0.40
CA PHE A 861 24.39 -3.98 -0.06
C PHE A 861 25.62 -3.37 -0.74
N HIS A 862 26.52 -2.84 0.05
CA HIS A 862 27.81 -2.39 -0.44
C HIS A 862 28.65 -3.63 -0.75
N PHE A 863 28.92 -3.87 -2.02
CA PHE A 863 29.87 -4.90 -2.40
C PHE A 863 31.27 -4.45 -1.97
N ALA A 864 31.89 -5.22 -1.11
CA ALA A 864 33.23 -4.94 -0.64
C ALA A 864 34.22 -4.88 -1.82
N GLY A 865 35.01 -3.82 -1.89
CA GLY A 865 36.08 -3.68 -2.83
C GLY A 865 35.84 -2.75 -4.03
N ILE A 866 34.64 -2.21 -4.20
CA ILE A 866 34.36 -1.23 -5.28
C ILE A 866 33.90 0.07 -4.60
N ALA A 867 34.57 1.17 -4.92
CA ALA A 867 34.19 2.51 -4.49
C ALA A 867 32.90 2.92 -5.25
N GLU A 868 31.78 2.38 -4.84
CA GLU A 868 30.49 2.75 -5.44
C GLU A 868 30.09 4.14 -5.01
N ARG A 869 29.44 4.85 -5.91
CA ARG A 869 28.82 6.15 -5.61
C ARG A 869 27.79 5.93 -4.49
N ASN A 870 27.78 6.80 -3.51
CA ASN A 870 26.80 6.75 -2.41
C ASN A 870 25.42 7.22 -2.95
N VAL A 871 24.75 6.32 -3.66
CA VAL A 871 23.42 6.59 -4.29
C VAL A 871 22.39 5.69 -3.62
N THR A 872 21.24 6.25 -3.31
CA THR A 872 20.11 5.46 -2.81
C THR A 872 19.67 4.46 -3.88
N LEU A 873 19.55 3.19 -3.49
CA LEU A 873 19.10 2.08 -4.34
C LEU A 873 17.94 1.35 -3.65
N GLY A 874 17.37 0.38 -4.34
CA GLY A 874 16.28 -0.44 -3.80
C GLY A 874 14.99 0.34 -3.58
N LEU A 875 14.25 -0.04 -2.56
CA LEU A 875 12.92 0.53 -2.23
C LEU A 875 12.95 2.04 -1.96
N PRO A 876 13.93 2.61 -1.20
CA PRO A 876 13.97 4.07 -1.01
C PRO A 876 14.12 4.86 -2.32
N ARG A 877 14.91 4.37 -3.26
CA ARG A 877 15.07 5.01 -4.57
C ARG A 877 13.79 4.93 -5.40
N LEU A 878 13.11 3.80 -5.36
CA LEU A 878 11.83 3.62 -6.06
C LEU A 878 10.79 4.61 -5.51
N ILE A 879 10.73 4.80 -4.19
CA ILE A 879 9.84 5.76 -3.53
C ILE A 879 10.16 7.21 -3.98
N GLU A 880 11.45 7.58 -4.06
CA GLU A 880 11.86 8.91 -4.55
C GLU A 880 11.35 9.18 -5.97
N LEU A 881 11.47 8.18 -6.86
CA LEU A 881 11.03 8.28 -8.25
C LEU A 881 9.51 8.41 -8.35
N VAL A 882 8.78 7.57 -7.63
CA VAL A 882 7.31 7.57 -7.59
C VAL A 882 6.77 8.89 -7.01
N ASP A 883 7.42 9.43 -5.97
CA ASP A 883 7.04 10.71 -5.35
C ASP A 883 7.46 11.93 -6.20
N ALA A 884 8.22 11.72 -7.27
CA ALA A 884 8.78 12.79 -8.14
C ALA A 884 9.48 13.88 -7.32
N ARG A 885 10.32 13.49 -6.36
CA ARG A 885 11.01 14.42 -5.46
C ARG A 885 11.96 15.34 -6.26
N LYS A 886 11.85 16.65 -6.04
CA LYS A 886 12.69 17.65 -6.70
C LYS A 886 14.17 17.46 -6.36
N LYS A 887 14.47 17.09 -5.11
CA LYS A 887 15.84 16.81 -4.64
C LYS A 887 15.91 15.38 -4.13
N PRO A 888 16.74 14.52 -4.74
CA PRO A 888 16.97 13.18 -4.20
C PRO A 888 17.70 13.24 -2.85
N VAL A 889 17.62 12.18 -2.06
CA VAL A 889 18.28 12.07 -0.75
C VAL A 889 19.81 12.12 -0.91
N THR A 890 20.31 11.47 -1.96
CA THR A 890 21.74 11.47 -2.28
C THR A 890 21.95 12.09 -3.67
N PRO A 891 21.95 13.44 -3.77
CA PRO A 891 22.23 14.07 -5.05
C PRO A 891 23.68 13.85 -5.47
N THR A 892 23.91 13.53 -6.73
CA THR A 892 25.24 13.28 -7.29
C THR A 892 25.61 14.33 -8.32
N MET A 893 26.88 14.69 -8.36
CA MET A 893 27.44 15.63 -9.32
C MET A 893 28.81 15.13 -9.79
N ASP A 894 29.02 15.04 -11.08
CA ASP A 894 30.32 14.68 -11.67
C ASP A 894 31.10 15.99 -11.98
N ILE A 895 32.28 16.13 -11.37
CA ILE A 895 33.15 17.27 -11.56
C ILE A 895 34.31 16.84 -12.46
N TYR A 896 34.40 17.41 -13.65
CA TYR A 896 35.46 17.10 -14.59
C TYR A 896 36.61 18.11 -14.40
N LEU A 897 37.81 17.56 -14.20
CA LEU A 897 39.01 18.36 -14.02
C LEU A 897 39.44 19.00 -15.36
N ASP A 898 40.01 20.18 -15.31
CA ASP A 898 40.56 20.86 -16.48
C ASP A 898 41.81 20.13 -16.99
N ASN A 899 42.31 20.52 -18.16
CA ASN A 899 43.43 19.87 -18.84
C ASN A 899 44.77 19.93 -18.09
N GLU A 900 44.92 20.89 -17.15
CA GLU A 900 46.12 21.00 -16.32
C GLU A 900 46.03 20.16 -15.06
N SER A 901 44.92 20.20 -14.38
CA SER A 901 44.69 19.48 -13.09
C SER A 901 44.61 17.97 -13.28
N LYS A 902 44.07 17.49 -14.42
CA LYS A 902 43.95 16.03 -14.69
C LYS A 902 45.31 15.36 -14.96
N LYS A 903 46.39 16.14 -15.30
CA LYS A 903 47.71 15.59 -15.60
C LYS A 903 48.59 15.37 -14.36
N SER A 904 48.25 15.97 -13.23
CA SER A 904 49.02 15.88 -11.98
C SER A 904 48.11 15.39 -10.84
N ARG A 905 48.54 14.32 -10.19
CA ARG A 905 47.86 13.75 -9.01
C ARG A 905 47.77 14.78 -7.87
N GLU A 906 48.81 15.55 -7.66
CA GLU A 906 48.86 16.58 -6.61
C GLU A 906 47.82 17.66 -6.82
N LYS A 907 47.76 18.24 -8.05
CA LYS A 907 46.76 19.25 -8.41
C LYS A 907 45.33 18.73 -8.32
N ALA A 908 45.10 17.46 -8.70
CA ALA A 908 43.77 16.83 -8.57
C ALA A 908 43.36 16.66 -7.10
N ILE A 909 44.29 16.32 -6.24
CA ILE A 909 44.07 16.22 -4.78
C ILE A 909 43.72 17.61 -4.20
N ASP A 910 44.42 18.65 -4.61
CA ASP A 910 44.17 20.02 -4.12
C ASP A 910 42.77 20.51 -4.56
N VAL A 911 42.36 20.23 -5.80
CA VAL A 911 40.98 20.53 -6.25
C VAL A 911 39.97 19.77 -5.40
N ALA A 912 40.20 18.46 -5.12
CA ALA A 912 39.34 17.63 -4.28
C ALA A 912 39.23 18.20 -2.86
N ARG A 913 40.33 18.65 -2.25
CA ARG A 913 40.35 19.28 -0.92
C ARG A 913 39.51 20.56 -0.88
N ASN A 914 39.59 21.37 -1.91
CA ASN A 914 38.86 22.65 -2.03
C ASN A 914 37.34 22.43 -2.23
N VAL A 915 36.95 21.33 -2.85
CA VAL A 915 35.52 20.99 -3.11
C VAL A 915 34.90 20.27 -1.89
N LEU A 916 35.67 19.49 -1.16
CA LEU A 916 35.18 18.59 -0.11
C LEU A 916 34.95 19.34 1.21
N GLN A 917 33.71 19.38 1.68
CA GLN A 917 33.40 19.91 3.00
C GLN A 917 34.05 19.03 4.08
N THR A 918 34.95 19.60 4.88
CA THR A 918 35.60 18.89 5.99
C THR A 918 34.93 19.28 7.30
N LYS A 919 34.45 18.29 8.03
CA LYS A 919 33.89 18.46 9.37
C LYS A 919 34.93 18.07 10.43
N VAL A 920 34.91 18.68 11.59
CA VAL A 920 35.82 18.38 12.71
C VAL A 920 35.78 16.88 13.06
N SER A 921 34.58 16.27 13.01
CA SER A 921 34.41 14.83 13.27
C SER A 921 35.22 13.93 12.31
N ALA A 922 35.55 14.39 11.12
CA ALA A 922 36.36 13.63 10.15
C ALA A 922 37.85 13.69 10.47
N LEU A 923 38.28 14.61 11.38
CA LEU A 923 39.69 14.84 11.73
C LEU A 923 40.06 14.19 13.07
N ILE A 924 39.03 13.79 13.86
CA ILE A 924 39.19 13.23 15.21
C ILE A 924 39.53 11.75 15.10
N SER A 925 40.57 11.30 15.83
CA SER A 925 40.88 9.88 16.01
C SER A 925 40.14 9.31 17.21
N ASP A 926 39.98 10.09 18.29
CA ASP A 926 39.32 9.67 19.52
C ASP A 926 38.75 10.87 20.27
N SER A 927 37.84 10.64 21.21
CA SER A 927 37.31 11.68 22.09
C SER A 927 37.19 11.16 23.50
N GLU A 928 37.73 11.93 24.43
CA GLU A 928 37.68 11.65 25.85
C GLU A 928 36.74 12.66 26.52
N THR A 929 35.80 12.18 27.31
CA THR A 929 34.90 13.02 28.10
C THR A 929 35.22 12.87 29.57
N ASP A 930 35.58 13.96 30.21
CA ASP A 930 35.83 13.98 31.64
C ASP A 930 34.56 14.31 32.41
N TYR A 931 34.43 13.78 33.60
CA TYR A 931 33.36 14.08 34.56
C TYR A 931 33.29 15.57 34.96
N THR A 932 34.29 16.36 34.65
CA THR A 932 34.39 17.79 34.91
C THR A 932 33.83 18.68 33.79
N SER A 933 33.02 18.14 32.89
CA SER A 933 32.36 18.85 31.79
C SER A 933 33.30 19.32 30.66
N GLN A 934 34.43 18.62 30.48
CA GLN A 934 35.34 18.89 29.34
C GLN A 934 35.33 17.72 28.39
N ILE A 935 35.33 18.04 27.08
CA ILE A 935 35.47 17.08 25.99
C ILE A 935 36.83 17.34 25.34
N LYS A 936 37.69 16.35 25.39
CA LYS A 936 39.02 16.42 24.77
C LYS A 936 38.96 15.67 23.43
N LEU A 937 39.20 16.37 22.33
CA LEU A 937 39.22 15.80 20.99
C LEU A 937 40.66 15.51 20.56
N ILE A 938 40.95 14.24 20.28
CA ILE A 938 42.28 13.80 19.84
C ILE A 938 42.27 13.80 18.31
N LEU A 939 43.06 14.70 17.72
CA LEU A 939 43.16 14.86 16.25
C LEU A 939 44.18 13.88 15.66
N SER A 940 43.85 13.29 14.53
CA SER A 940 44.75 12.40 13.80
C SER A 940 45.64 13.22 12.86
N ALA A 941 46.96 13.16 13.05
CA ALA A 941 47.94 13.83 12.21
C ALA A 941 47.81 13.40 10.73
N ASN A 942 47.50 12.13 10.48
CA ASN A 942 47.32 11.61 9.11
C ASN A 942 46.07 12.18 8.44
N ARG A 943 44.97 12.26 9.16
CA ARG A 943 43.70 12.81 8.63
C ARG A 943 43.82 14.33 8.38
N LEU A 944 44.53 15.06 9.26
CA LEU A 944 44.81 16.48 9.04
C LEU A 944 45.61 16.69 7.76
N LYS A 945 46.65 15.91 7.54
CA LYS A 945 47.51 15.97 6.32
C LYS A 945 46.72 15.62 5.06
N GLU A 946 45.88 14.58 5.12
CA GLU A 946 45.05 14.17 4.00
C GLU A 946 44.07 15.26 3.56
N ARG A 947 43.49 15.93 4.55
CA ARG A 947 42.48 16.99 4.29
C ARG A 947 43.10 18.36 4.02
N GLY A 948 44.43 18.50 4.29
CA GLY A 948 45.13 19.74 4.13
C GLY A 948 44.76 20.78 5.20
N CYS A 949 44.35 20.33 6.37
CA CYS A 949 43.98 21.20 7.49
C CYS A 949 45.07 21.25 8.52
N THR A 950 45.23 22.39 9.21
CA THR A 950 46.16 22.59 10.32
C THR A 950 45.40 22.51 11.65
N VAL A 951 46.13 22.22 12.75
CA VAL A 951 45.53 22.18 14.08
C VAL A 951 44.90 23.54 14.42
N GLY A 952 45.60 24.65 14.09
CA GLY A 952 45.09 26.01 14.34
C GLY A 952 43.77 26.34 13.60
N GLU A 953 43.51 25.72 12.44
CA GLU A 953 42.26 25.89 11.73
C GLU A 953 41.09 25.12 12.37
N VAL A 954 41.40 24.05 13.11
CA VAL A 954 40.40 23.26 13.84
C VAL A 954 40.10 23.95 15.19
N GLU A 955 41.08 24.61 15.79
CA GLU A 955 40.92 25.40 17.05
C GLU A 955 40.11 26.68 16.83
N ALA A 956 40.28 27.34 15.69
CA ALA A 956 39.54 28.53 15.30
C ALA A 956 38.08 28.23 14.95
#